data_8db5f6c5cf96a9849a8b41867be23a5a
#
_entry.id   8db5f6c5cf96a9849a8b41867be23a5a
#
_cell.length_a   1.000
_cell.length_b   1.000
_cell.length_c   1.000
_cell.angle_alpha   90.00
_cell.angle_beta   90.00
_cell.angle_gamma   90.00
#
_symmetry.space_group_name_H-M   'P 1'
#
loop_
_entity.id
_entity.type
_entity.pdbx_description
1 polymer ?
#
loop_
_entity_poly.entity_id
_entity_poly.type
_entity_poly.pdbx_seq_one_letter_code
_entity_poly.pdbx_strand_id
1 'polypeptide(L)'
;MATIKKRECPREVFIRENIKAADNKFSKLRSIMKHTIMQIDIATTTVADVKQIVGNEFEALNQEHMLPFEAEDEEKRMSFLINRWLSFEKKRLTQGRILAKNFQSTFLFAGTQKTTTVHMLIERENVIEAIRFKYKAPEYNYNARSQNTRPESSEELFLLQKAGETELQKLGLKQTHKLVLGAIYYLKSRQDKATELSMAFEDKIGDNIIEYHFDQSDAQNIEQKASQVISDVNKTCDEKECADCLYNDICHLTFEKRRLMEQPPVEIKSIDEITLTDAQLSFVSFTEGECRVNAVAGSGKTTIVALRTLSLIEEGCDPSKILMVTFSEKAKEEMAIRLKGFAQGEMMKYSDLDIDNVQIETFNSWGQHILDKYYSLLGFSEQPQIVDDIVKKDIIIELLNKHRQLPLDYRNPFMNTKAASGAVIKLVKYIDSMKAAHVETEDDVCKVLGVKAVDVAAELLEIYQEYNEQLISLNVIDFEDQLRLLLKLKDFGIFEQLPYEHIVVDEFQDSNPNQIAIIVELKYANPNIKSLVVVGDELQSIYQFRNATPENLVNFSQYFPDMVDIDLTANFRSQEPIIKLANRIIEKTAKLGKVIEAHKQNTKVRPAVREIDNADQEQDLFTRQVVKLIKDGTKPSDIAILCRTRKELIKQQMLLNEAGVPTLLKVPEIIVDAPYVKAIIALASFLRNHDDMIGFALYAKSLGQDPFDKTTLEASAQSFIQAFDACNTEAEKILAFQQCIENAKEDYVGAAFIEKLENCNFRTLNQYLNYCIKYKTYNVCESCSTARQDTDCVTLITVHSAKGLEWDTVLLSLKSFSIDSEASRLFYVGLTRAKERLLLTYTKKQQFLADLLL
;
A
#
# COMPACT_ATOMS: atom_id res chain seq x y z
N MET A 1 21.86 15.29 27.80
CA MET A 1 22.09 13.84 27.60
C MET A 1 22.29 13.63 26.12
N ALA A 2 23.50 13.28 25.71
CA ALA A 2 23.81 13.04 24.30
C ALA A 2 23.02 11.79 23.83
N THR A 3 22.21 11.96 22.81
CA THR A 3 21.54 10.87 22.11
C THR A 3 22.63 9.93 21.60
N ILE A 4 22.71 8.76 22.21
CA ILE A 4 23.58 7.67 21.82
C ILE A 4 23.32 7.35 20.35
N LYS A 5 24.37 7.36 19.53
CA LYS A 5 24.38 6.86 18.15
C LYS A 5 23.53 5.62 18.00
N LYS A 6 22.77 5.55 16.91
CA LYS A 6 22.37 4.31 16.27
C LYS A 6 23.63 3.44 16.19
N ARG A 7 23.76 2.40 17.02
CA ARG A 7 24.85 1.42 16.92
C ARG A 7 24.72 0.80 15.53
N GLU A 8 25.76 0.81 14.72
CA GLU A 8 25.76 0.04 13.47
C GLU A 8 25.44 -1.41 13.82
N CYS A 9 24.40 -1.96 13.22
CA CYS A 9 24.02 -3.35 13.42
C CYS A 9 25.15 -4.25 12.90
N PRO A 10 25.70 -5.18 13.69
CA PRO A 10 26.74 -6.08 13.22
C PRO A 10 26.34 -6.86 11.96
N ARG A 11 25.07 -7.24 11.83
CA ARG A 11 24.54 -7.93 10.65
C ARG A 11 24.47 -7.02 9.43
N GLU A 12 24.07 -5.75 9.59
CA GLU A 12 24.10 -4.75 8.52
C GLU A 12 25.52 -4.53 8.00
N VAL A 13 26.51 -4.42 8.90
CA VAL A 13 27.91 -4.30 8.55
C VAL A 13 28.39 -5.54 7.79
N PHE A 14 28.07 -6.75 8.29
CA PHE A 14 28.40 -8.00 7.63
C PHE A 14 27.84 -8.06 6.21
N ILE A 15 26.54 -7.79 6.01
CA ILE A 15 25.90 -7.82 4.70
C ILE A 15 26.56 -6.82 3.76
N ARG A 16 26.75 -5.58 4.22
CA ARG A 16 27.35 -4.51 3.42
C ARG A 16 28.79 -4.83 2.98
N GLU A 17 29.55 -5.48 3.82
CA GLU A 17 30.98 -5.78 3.56
C GLU A 17 31.20 -7.11 2.84
N ASN A 18 30.30 -8.06 2.99
CA ASN A 18 30.51 -9.44 2.50
C ASN A 18 29.52 -9.90 1.45
N ILE A 19 28.36 -9.25 1.29
CA ILE A 19 27.34 -9.62 0.33
C ILE A 19 27.26 -8.55 -0.76
N LYS A 20 27.53 -8.94 -2.01
CA LYS A 20 27.44 -8.02 -3.15
C LYS A 20 25.95 -7.75 -3.48
N ALA A 21 25.58 -6.47 -3.54
CA ALA A 21 24.25 -6.03 -3.98
C ALA A 21 24.29 -5.66 -5.46
N ALA A 22 23.18 -5.92 -6.16
CA ALA A 22 22.99 -5.43 -7.53
C ALA A 22 22.99 -3.90 -7.57
N ASP A 23 23.43 -3.35 -8.70
CA ASP A 23 23.27 -1.93 -8.98
C ASP A 23 21.79 -1.54 -8.98
N ASN A 24 21.50 -0.37 -8.47
CA ASN A 24 20.16 0.22 -8.46
C ASN A 24 20.19 1.68 -8.95
N LYS A 25 19.01 2.29 -9.14
CA LYS A 25 18.88 3.69 -9.57
C LYS A 25 19.85 4.62 -8.83
N PHE A 26 19.96 4.51 -7.51
CA PHE A 26 20.80 5.41 -6.71
C PHE A 26 22.28 5.12 -6.82
N SER A 27 22.70 3.85 -7.00
CA SER A 27 24.10 3.51 -7.24
C SER A 27 24.56 4.01 -8.60
N LYS A 28 23.72 3.89 -9.63
CA LYS A 28 23.97 4.41 -10.98
C LYS A 28 24.03 5.93 -11.00
N LEU A 29 23.09 6.64 -10.38
CA LEU A 29 23.14 8.11 -10.27
C LEU A 29 24.39 8.60 -9.54
N ARG A 30 24.83 7.88 -8.50
CA ARG A 30 26.10 8.19 -7.83
C ARG A 30 27.31 7.98 -8.73
N SER A 31 27.29 6.92 -9.55
CA SER A 31 28.35 6.64 -10.53
C SER A 31 28.44 7.73 -11.58
N ILE A 32 27.30 8.12 -12.18
CA ILE A 32 27.21 9.20 -13.15
C ILE A 32 27.75 10.50 -12.56
N MET A 33 27.26 10.88 -11.37
CA MET A 33 27.74 12.08 -10.67
C MET A 33 29.26 12.07 -10.49
N LYS A 34 29.79 10.92 -10.04
CA LYS A 34 31.22 10.73 -9.82
C LYS A 34 31.99 10.91 -11.13
N HIS A 35 31.60 10.23 -12.20
CA HIS A 35 32.25 10.31 -13.51
C HIS A 35 32.18 11.73 -14.07
N THR A 36 31.03 12.39 -13.98
CA THR A 36 30.88 13.79 -14.41
C THR A 36 31.84 14.73 -13.67
N ILE A 37 31.89 14.66 -12.34
CA ILE A 37 32.77 15.50 -11.53
C ILE A 37 34.24 15.27 -11.88
N MET A 38 34.61 14.05 -12.26
CA MET A 38 35.98 13.73 -12.70
C MET A 38 36.40 14.46 -13.98
N GLN A 39 35.47 14.63 -14.91
CA GLN A 39 35.74 15.26 -16.20
C GLN A 39 35.76 16.81 -16.11
N ILE A 40 35.20 17.36 -15.03
CA ILE A 40 35.10 18.80 -14.83
C ILE A 40 36.48 19.42 -14.46
N ASP A 41 36.92 20.39 -15.21
CA ASP A 41 37.93 21.35 -14.78
C ASP A 41 37.23 22.59 -14.22
N ILE A 42 37.45 22.88 -12.93
CA ILE A 42 36.72 23.95 -12.25
C ILE A 42 36.97 25.32 -12.89
N ALA A 43 38.16 25.54 -13.45
CA ALA A 43 38.52 26.82 -14.04
C ALA A 43 37.91 27.04 -15.43
N THR A 44 37.91 26.01 -16.28
CA THR A 44 37.62 26.13 -17.72
C THR A 44 36.23 25.61 -18.11
N THR A 45 35.69 24.59 -17.39
CA THR A 45 34.41 23.96 -17.75
C THR A 45 33.23 24.96 -17.72
N THR A 46 32.47 25.01 -18.78
CA THR A 46 31.27 25.87 -18.93
C THR A 46 30.00 25.12 -18.53
N VAL A 47 28.89 25.87 -18.44
CA VAL A 47 27.55 25.26 -18.18
C VAL A 47 27.14 24.30 -19.29
N ALA A 48 27.49 24.63 -20.54
CA ALA A 48 27.19 23.78 -21.71
C ALA A 48 28.00 22.47 -21.64
N ASP A 49 29.30 22.56 -21.27
CA ASP A 49 30.15 21.38 -21.12
C ASP A 49 29.61 20.42 -20.04
N VAL A 50 29.14 20.93 -18.91
CA VAL A 50 28.53 20.10 -17.87
C VAL A 50 27.30 19.38 -18.39
N LYS A 51 26.43 20.07 -19.15
CA LYS A 51 25.25 19.46 -19.74
C LYS A 51 25.62 18.34 -20.72
N GLN A 52 26.62 18.55 -21.55
CA GLN A 52 27.10 17.54 -22.48
C GLN A 52 27.71 16.34 -21.79
N ILE A 53 28.54 16.55 -20.76
CA ILE A 53 29.18 15.47 -19.99
C ILE A 53 28.13 14.63 -19.27
N VAL A 54 27.14 15.27 -18.62
CA VAL A 54 26.04 14.56 -17.94
C VAL A 54 25.21 13.79 -18.96
N GLY A 55 24.87 14.40 -20.11
CA GLY A 55 24.09 13.72 -21.16
C GLY A 55 24.79 12.45 -21.66
N ASN A 56 26.08 12.52 -21.95
CA ASN A 56 26.87 11.36 -22.40
C ASN A 56 26.87 10.23 -21.34
N GLU A 57 26.97 10.56 -20.07
CA GLU A 57 26.93 9.56 -18.96
C GLU A 57 25.54 8.92 -18.83
N PHE A 58 24.45 9.68 -19.06
CA PHE A 58 23.07 9.15 -19.06
C PHE A 58 22.76 8.33 -20.31
N GLU A 59 23.29 8.68 -21.48
CA GLU A 59 23.17 7.87 -22.70
C GLU A 59 23.81 6.48 -22.54
N ALA A 60 24.90 6.40 -21.78
CA ALA A 60 25.55 5.14 -21.45
C ALA A 60 24.78 4.31 -20.38
N LEU A 61 23.72 4.89 -19.80
CA LEU A 61 22.96 4.22 -18.75
C LEU A 61 22.06 3.14 -19.37
N ASN A 62 22.22 1.91 -18.91
CA ASN A 62 21.31 0.84 -19.31
C ASN A 62 19.92 1.09 -18.70
N GLN A 63 18.85 1.09 -19.52
CA GLN A 63 17.47 1.40 -19.14
C GLN A 63 16.87 0.48 -18.06
N GLU A 64 17.56 -0.60 -17.70
CA GLU A 64 17.14 -1.56 -16.68
C GLU A 64 16.91 -0.97 -15.28
N HIS A 65 17.52 0.18 -14.99
CA HIS A 65 17.50 0.77 -13.64
C HIS A 65 16.63 2.01 -13.50
N MET A 66 16.13 2.54 -14.61
CA MET A 66 15.37 3.79 -14.64
C MET A 66 14.46 3.86 -15.86
N LEU A 67 13.26 4.38 -15.71
CA LEU A 67 12.37 4.63 -16.86
C LEU A 67 12.95 5.77 -17.72
N PRO A 68 12.76 5.75 -19.07
CA PRO A 68 13.34 6.76 -19.94
C PRO A 68 13.02 8.21 -19.57
N PHE A 69 11.76 8.50 -19.21
CA PHE A 69 11.37 9.85 -18.78
C PHE A 69 12.00 10.24 -17.43
N GLU A 70 12.24 9.28 -16.53
CA GLU A 70 12.95 9.53 -15.27
C GLU A 70 14.43 9.81 -15.50
N ALA A 71 15.06 9.14 -16.48
CA ALA A 71 16.44 9.38 -16.84
C ALA A 71 16.63 10.81 -17.34
N GLU A 72 15.74 11.31 -18.21
CA GLU A 72 15.77 12.68 -18.71
C GLU A 72 15.60 13.72 -17.59
N ASP A 73 14.67 13.48 -16.67
CA ASP A 73 14.44 14.38 -15.54
C ASP A 73 15.63 14.41 -14.56
N GLU A 74 16.23 13.25 -14.28
CA GLU A 74 17.41 13.17 -13.41
C GLU A 74 18.67 13.73 -14.12
N GLU A 75 18.79 13.60 -15.44
CA GLU A 75 19.85 14.25 -16.24
C GLU A 75 19.79 15.77 -16.12
N LYS A 76 18.61 16.35 -16.36
CA LYS A 76 18.39 17.81 -16.22
C LYS A 76 18.71 18.27 -14.80
N ARG A 77 18.26 17.52 -13.82
CA ARG A 77 18.48 17.82 -12.40
C ARG A 77 19.96 17.71 -12.02
N MET A 78 20.64 16.67 -12.43
CA MET A 78 22.07 16.48 -12.15
C MET A 78 22.89 17.55 -12.80
N SER A 79 22.62 17.89 -14.06
CA SER A 79 23.28 19.00 -14.76
C SER A 79 23.14 20.33 -14.02
N PHE A 80 21.92 20.62 -13.50
CA PHE A 80 21.68 21.82 -12.71
C PHE A 80 22.49 21.82 -11.40
N LEU A 81 22.45 20.71 -10.64
CA LEU A 81 23.12 20.62 -9.34
C LEU A 81 24.65 20.71 -9.47
N ILE A 82 25.22 20.09 -10.51
CA ILE A 82 26.66 20.14 -10.78
C ILE A 82 27.08 21.55 -11.24
N ASN A 83 26.30 22.22 -12.09
CA ASN A 83 26.56 23.58 -12.50
C ASN A 83 26.53 24.58 -11.32
N ARG A 84 25.58 24.36 -10.41
CA ARG A 84 25.46 25.15 -9.19
C ARG A 84 26.66 24.97 -8.29
N TRP A 85 27.11 23.71 -8.07
CA TRP A 85 28.35 23.42 -7.36
C TRP A 85 29.56 24.05 -8.07
N LEU A 86 29.69 23.91 -9.37
CA LEU A 86 30.78 24.47 -10.15
C LEU A 86 30.89 26.02 -10.02
N SER A 87 29.74 26.70 -10.05
CA SER A 87 29.66 28.15 -9.86
C SER A 87 30.12 28.57 -8.47
N PHE A 88 29.74 27.80 -7.44
CA PHE A 88 30.17 28.01 -6.05
C PHE A 88 31.68 27.79 -5.91
N GLU A 89 32.20 26.70 -6.47
CA GLU A 89 33.63 26.40 -6.41
C GLU A 89 34.52 27.40 -7.20
N LYS A 90 34.03 27.89 -8.35
CA LYS A 90 34.74 28.96 -9.09
C LYS A 90 34.95 30.22 -8.23
N LYS A 91 33.98 30.57 -7.37
CA LYS A 91 34.09 31.69 -6.43
C LYS A 91 35.08 31.40 -5.31
N ARG A 92 35.20 30.15 -4.85
CA ARG A 92 36.10 29.72 -3.75
C ARG A 92 37.53 29.46 -4.21
N LEU A 93 37.75 29.15 -5.48
CA LEU A 93 39.03 28.70 -6.04
C LEU A 93 39.94 29.85 -6.54
N THR A 94 39.62 31.10 -6.23
CA THR A 94 40.47 32.23 -6.63
C THR A 94 41.94 32.11 -6.20
N GLN A 95 42.26 31.21 -5.26
CA GLN A 95 43.61 30.91 -4.78
C GLN A 95 43.90 29.42 -4.52
N GLY A 96 43.08 28.52 -5.06
CA GLY A 96 43.18 27.08 -4.81
C GLY A 96 43.57 26.27 -6.07
N ARG A 97 44.08 25.04 -5.86
CA ARG A 97 44.34 24.09 -6.95
C ARG A 97 43.90 22.68 -6.59
N ILE A 98 43.49 21.93 -7.61
CA ILE A 98 43.16 20.51 -7.48
C ILE A 98 44.47 19.72 -7.47
N LEU A 99 44.72 18.96 -6.40
CA LEU A 99 45.93 18.14 -6.26
C LEU A 99 45.73 16.73 -6.82
N ALA A 100 44.55 16.17 -6.64
CA ALA A 100 44.19 14.84 -7.11
C ALA A 100 42.68 14.69 -7.27
N LYS A 101 42.26 13.76 -8.14
CA LYS A 101 40.86 13.39 -8.35
C LYS A 101 40.68 11.87 -8.29
N ASN A 102 39.53 11.45 -7.80
CA ASN A 102 38.99 10.09 -7.84
C ASN A 102 39.96 8.97 -7.47
N PHE A 103 40.16 8.81 -6.20
CA PHE A 103 40.96 7.67 -5.73
C PHE A 103 40.28 6.95 -4.58
N GLN A 104 40.60 5.66 -4.49
CA GLN A 104 40.31 4.86 -3.30
C GLN A 104 41.56 4.83 -2.44
N SER A 105 41.39 5.24 -1.19
CA SER A 105 42.45 5.16 -0.22
C SER A 105 42.15 4.09 0.80
N THR A 106 43.10 3.17 0.99
CA THR A 106 43.00 2.05 1.94
C THR A 106 44.03 2.27 3.04
N PHE A 107 43.58 2.24 4.28
CA PHE A 107 44.41 2.46 5.45
C PHE A 107 43.91 1.65 6.64
N LEU A 108 44.74 1.48 7.64
CA LEU A 108 44.41 0.78 8.88
C LEU A 108 43.62 1.71 9.81
N PHE A 109 42.41 1.28 10.22
CA PHE A 109 41.57 2.02 11.14
C PHE A 109 40.98 1.05 12.15
N ALA A 110 41.13 1.34 13.43
CA ALA A 110 40.65 0.49 14.53
C ALA A 110 41.04 -1.01 14.40
N GLY A 111 42.25 -1.30 13.91
CA GLY A 111 42.73 -2.66 13.69
C GLY A 111 42.20 -3.39 12.45
N THR A 112 41.35 -2.75 11.66
CA THR A 112 40.84 -3.27 10.39
C THR A 112 41.25 -2.43 9.21
N GLN A 113 41.39 -3.07 8.04
CA GLN A 113 41.69 -2.37 6.80
C GLN A 113 40.39 -1.70 6.28
N LYS A 114 40.39 -0.36 6.19
CA LYS A 114 39.25 0.43 5.68
C LYS A 114 39.63 1.08 4.37
N THR A 115 38.69 1.05 3.44
CA THR A 115 38.79 1.72 2.14
C THR A 115 37.76 2.83 2.05
N THR A 116 38.20 4.04 1.71
CA THR A 116 37.27 5.16 1.48
C THR A 116 37.56 5.83 0.14
N THR A 117 36.53 6.38 -0.50
CA THR A 117 36.64 7.08 -1.79
C THR A 117 36.79 8.58 -1.52
N VAL A 118 37.86 9.18 -2.05
CA VAL A 118 38.06 10.62 -2.09
C VAL A 118 37.82 11.08 -3.53
N HIS A 119 36.85 11.97 -3.73
CA HIS A 119 36.53 12.44 -5.07
C HIS A 119 37.52 13.52 -5.53
N MET A 120 37.95 14.43 -4.62
CA MET A 120 38.92 15.45 -4.91
C MET A 120 39.78 15.75 -3.69
N LEU A 121 41.05 16.05 -3.93
CA LEU A 121 41.93 16.78 -3.02
C LEU A 121 42.15 18.20 -3.58
N ILE A 122 41.73 19.18 -2.78
CA ILE A 122 41.86 20.60 -3.18
C ILE A 122 42.71 21.32 -2.17
N GLU A 123 43.74 22.00 -2.65
CA GLU A 123 44.58 22.91 -1.83
C GLU A 123 43.95 24.29 -1.82
N ARG A 124 43.72 24.84 -0.62
CA ARG A 124 43.24 26.19 -0.39
C ARG A 124 44.08 26.85 0.68
N GLU A 125 44.84 27.90 0.32
CA GLU A 125 45.73 28.57 1.26
C GLU A 125 46.67 27.58 2.00
N ASN A 126 46.37 27.32 3.28
CA ASN A 126 47.11 26.40 4.14
C ASN A 126 46.36 25.06 4.43
N VAL A 127 45.22 24.88 3.82
CA VAL A 127 44.36 23.71 4.08
C VAL A 127 44.21 22.86 2.81
N ILE A 128 44.34 21.56 2.98
CA ILE A 128 44.00 20.58 1.98
C ILE A 128 42.68 19.95 2.36
N GLU A 129 41.70 20.12 1.49
CA GLU A 129 40.38 19.52 1.65
C GLU A 129 40.33 18.16 0.93
N ALA A 130 40.02 17.09 1.67
CA ALA A 130 39.65 15.79 1.11
C ALA A 130 38.11 15.73 0.96
N ILE A 131 37.65 15.74 -0.27
CA ILE A 131 36.23 15.99 -0.60
C ILE A 131 35.55 14.72 -1.08
N ARG A 132 34.30 14.52 -0.57
CA ARG A 132 33.37 13.53 -1.05
C ARG A 132 32.06 14.19 -1.47
N PHE A 133 31.55 13.85 -2.66
CA PHE A 133 30.24 14.28 -3.13
C PHE A 133 29.17 13.22 -2.84
N LYS A 134 27.98 13.65 -2.42
CA LYS A 134 26.82 12.80 -2.24
C LYS A 134 25.64 13.32 -3.05
N TYR A 135 25.05 12.47 -3.89
CA TYR A 135 23.81 12.75 -4.61
C TYR A 135 22.61 12.43 -3.71
N LYS A 136 22.47 13.15 -2.62
CA LYS A 136 21.32 13.11 -1.72
C LYS A 136 21.28 14.41 -0.90
N ALA A 137 20.12 14.69 -0.31
CA ALA A 137 20.02 15.75 0.69
C ALA A 137 20.69 15.32 2.01
N PRO A 138 21.23 16.26 2.78
CA PRO A 138 21.74 15.95 4.11
C PRO A 138 20.60 15.47 5.03
N GLU A 139 20.86 14.46 5.84
CA GLU A 139 19.90 13.93 6.83
C GLU A 139 19.85 14.85 8.06
N TYR A 140 19.08 15.96 7.99
CA TYR A 140 19.02 16.97 9.05
C TYR A 140 17.70 17.07 9.78
N ASN A 141 17.75 17.20 11.12
CA ASN A 141 16.78 17.97 11.90
C ASN A 141 17.22 19.46 11.91
N TYR A 142 16.37 20.32 11.40
CA TYR A 142 16.63 21.74 11.09
C TYR A 142 17.03 22.62 12.28
N ASN A 143 16.93 22.13 13.53
CA ASN A 143 17.16 22.90 14.74
C ASN A 143 18.60 22.77 15.32
N ALA A 144 19.48 22.00 14.71
CA ALA A 144 20.85 21.83 15.21
C ALA A 144 21.87 22.61 14.37
N ARG A 145 22.00 23.89 14.63
CA ARG A 145 23.08 24.74 14.07
C ARG A 145 24.46 24.45 14.64
N SER A 146 24.61 23.49 15.56
CA SER A 146 25.92 23.13 16.11
C SER A 146 26.47 21.90 15.41
N GLN A 147 27.59 22.05 14.75
CA GLN A 147 28.35 21.01 14.05
C GLN A 147 28.77 19.84 14.97
N ASN A 148 28.75 20.03 16.27
CA ASN A 148 29.25 19.07 17.27
C ASN A 148 28.32 17.92 17.65
N THR A 149 27.12 17.78 17.03
CA THR A 149 26.10 16.82 17.50
C THR A 149 25.86 15.62 16.58
N ARG A 150 26.77 15.35 15.58
CA ARG A 150 26.51 14.28 14.62
C ARG A 150 27.60 13.22 14.56
N PRO A 151 27.35 12.10 15.22
CA PRO A 151 28.32 11.01 15.27
C PRO A 151 28.65 10.37 13.91
N GLU A 152 27.63 10.12 13.03
CA GLU A 152 27.85 9.48 11.71
C GLU A 152 28.62 10.37 10.73
N SER A 153 28.28 11.66 10.68
CA SER A 153 29.03 12.62 9.84
C SER A 153 30.48 12.82 10.34
N SER A 154 30.69 12.78 11.64
CA SER A 154 32.04 12.94 12.22
C SER A 154 32.97 11.78 11.88
N GLU A 155 32.47 10.53 11.95
CA GLU A 155 33.26 9.36 11.56
C GLU A 155 33.61 9.38 10.07
N GLU A 156 32.63 9.65 9.22
CA GLU A 156 32.84 9.72 7.77
C GLU A 156 33.83 10.85 7.39
N LEU A 157 33.72 12.01 8.02
CA LEU A 157 34.66 13.11 7.82
C LEU A 157 36.06 12.75 8.30
N PHE A 158 36.20 12.06 9.44
CA PHE A 158 37.46 11.57 9.94
C PHE A 158 38.10 10.54 9.00
N LEU A 159 37.31 9.55 8.51
CA LEU A 159 37.82 8.59 7.54
C LEU A 159 38.25 9.26 6.24
N LEU A 160 37.56 10.30 5.82
CA LEU A 160 37.89 11.09 4.63
C LEU A 160 39.21 11.87 4.85
N GLN A 161 39.40 12.45 6.00
CA GLN A 161 40.65 13.13 6.39
C GLN A 161 41.82 12.14 6.36
N LYS A 162 41.67 10.95 6.97
CA LYS A 162 42.71 9.90 6.98
C LYS A 162 43.06 9.42 5.56
N ALA A 163 42.07 9.25 4.71
CA ALA A 163 42.26 8.92 3.30
C ALA A 163 43.06 10.05 2.57
N GLY A 164 42.73 11.30 2.83
CA GLY A 164 43.46 12.45 2.28
C GLY A 164 44.92 12.51 2.74
N GLU A 165 45.16 12.24 4.02
CA GLU A 165 46.54 12.15 4.56
C GLU A 165 47.36 11.05 3.88
N THR A 166 46.74 9.87 3.64
CA THR A 166 47.36 8.72 2.95
C THR A 166 47.73 9.08 1.50
N GLU A 167 46.84 9.77 0.78
CA GLU A 167 47.06 10.17 -0.60
C GLU A 167 48.16 11.28 -0.69
N LEU A 168 48.19 12.20 0.25
CA LEU A 168 49.30 13.20 0.32
C LEU A 168 50.66 12.54 0.45
N GLN A 169 50.78 11.48 1.24
CA GLN A 169 52.02 10.70 1.35
C GLN A 169 52.43 10.07 0.02
N LYS A 170 51.46 9.49 -0.72
CA LYS A 170 51.69 8.90 -2.07
C LYS A 170 52.12 9.95 -3.09
N LEU A 171 51.64 11.18 -2.96
CA LEU A 171 52.04 12.31 -3.82
C LEU A 171 53.39 12.91 -3.47
N GLY A 172 54.09 12.36 -2.47
CA GLY A 172 55.37 12.82 -2.04
C GLY A 172 55.36 14.17 -1.29
N LEU A 173 54.16 14.61 -0.85
CA LEU A 173 54.00 15.87 -0.10
C LEU A 173 54.24 15.62 1.39
N LYS A 174 55.19 16.33 1.99
CA LYS A 174 55.49 16.19 3.43
C LYS A 174 54.33 16.75 4.28
N GLN A 175 53.81 15.93 5.21
CA GLN A 175 52.70 16.24 6.11
C GLN A 175 52.88 17.48 6.99
N THR A 176 54.14 17.95 7.19
CA THR A 176 54.51 18.97 8.18
C THR A 176 54.01 20.39 7.90
N HIS A 177 53.38 20.62 6.75
CA HIS A 177 53.04 22.00 6.34
C HIS A 177 51.60 22.18 5.90
N LYS A 178 50.68 21.13 5.95
CA LYS A 178 49.34 21.29 5.43
C LYS A 178 48.34 20.52 6.28
N LEU A 179 47.33 21.20 6.79
CA LEU A 179 46.18 20.60 7.45
C LEU A 179 45.29 19.91 6.42
N VAL A 180 44.90 18.64 6.66
CA VAL A 180 43.92 17.93 5.85
C VAL A 180 42.58 18.02 6.55
N LEU A 181 41.60 18.52 5.84
CA LEU A 181 40.22 18.67 6.27
C LEU A 181 39.31 17.69 5.50
N GLY A 182 38.46 16.94 6.19
CA GLY A 182 37.41 16.15 5.53
C GLY A 182 36.21 17.02 5.22
N ALA A 183 35.76 17.00 3.99
CA ALA A 183 34.56 17.74 3.58
C ALA A 183 33.58 16.87 2.77
N ILE A 184 32.30 16.95 3.06
CA ILE A 184 31.23 16.24 2.35
C ILE A 184 30.29 17.26 1.70
N TYR A 185 30.18 17.21 0.37
CA TYR A 185 29.28 18.06 -0.40
C TYR A 185 28.02 17.30 -0.74
N TYR A 186 26.87 17.79 -0.26
CA TYR A 186 25.56 17.28 -0.63
C TYR A 186 25.01 18.08 -1.79
N LEU A 187 24.91 17.47 -2.97
CA LEU A 187 24.47 18.15 -4.18
C LEU A 187 22.95 18.36 -4.25
N LYS A 188 22.17 17.68 -3.39
CA LYS A 188 20.71 17.75 -3.35
C LYS A 188 20.24 18.30 -2.00
N SER A 189 19.43 19.36 -2.00
CA SER A 189 18.84 19.95 -0.81
C SER A 189 17.47 19.33 -0.51
N ARG A 190 17.00 19.34 0.78
CA ARG A 190 15.67 18.90 1.16
C ARG A 190 14.53 19.79 0.60
N GLN A 191 14.86 21.01 0.20
CA GLN A 191 13.90 22.01 -0.31
C GLN A 191 13.82 22.02 -1.84
N ASP A 192 14.56 21.17 -2.54
CA ASP A 192 14.47 21.07 -4.00
C ASP A 192 13.10 20.54 -4.41
N LYS A 193 12.13 21.44 -4.52
CA LYS A 193 10.87 21.19 -5.25
C LYS A 193 11.11 21.53 -6.71
N ALA A 194 10.54 20.77 -7.61
CA ALA A 194 10.70 20.93 -9.06
C ALA A 194 10.31 22.33 -9.57
N THR A 195 9.38 22.99 -8.91
CA THR A 195 8.84 24.31 -9.21
C THR A 195 9.68 25.49 -8.71
N GLU A 196 10.66 25.28 -7.83
CA GLU A 196 11.47 26.33 -7.20
C GLU A 196 12.90 26.39 -7.74
N LEU A 197 13.14 25.98 -8.96
CA LEU A 197 14.42 26.11 -9.67
C LEU A 197 14.81 27.56 -10.03
N SER A 198 14.15 28.56 -9.42
CA SER A 198 14.46 29.96 -9.64
C SER A 198 15.55 30.49 -8.71
N MET A 199 16.36 31.34 -9.24
CA MET A 199 17.52 32.13 -8.82
C MET A 199 17.82 32.40 -7.32
N ALA A 200 16.99 32.00 -6.36
CA ALA A 200 17.17 32.30 -4.93
C ALA A 200 18.15 31.34 -4.20
N PHE A 201 18.81 30.45 -4.89
CA PHE A 201 19.56 29.34 -4.31
C PHE A 201 21.07 29.51 -4.23
N GLU A 202 21.65 30.56 -4.82
CA GLU A 202 23.12 30.73 -4.82
C GLU A 202 23.71 30.82 -3.40
N ASP A 203 22.97 31.36 -2.43
CA ASP A 203 23.45 31.56 -1.06
C ASP A 203 23.39 30.32 -0.16
N LYS A 204 22.73 29.25 -0.58
CA LYS A 204 22.49 28.07 0.28
C LYS A 204 23.37 26.85 0.03
N ILE A 205 24.30 26.89 -0.91
CA ILE A 205 25.23 25.76 -1.11
C ILE A 205 26.11 25.54 0.11
N GLY A 206 26.51 26.61 0.77
CA GLY A 206 27.30 26.54 2.01
C GLY A 206 26.65 25.67 3.10
N ASP A 207 25.30 25.68 3.20
CA ASP A 207 24.55 24.88 4.16
C ASP A 207 24.55 23.37 3.83
N ASN A 208 24.94 23.00 2.62
CA ASN A 208 25.03 21.60 2.15
C ASN A 208 26.44 21.00 2.27
N ILE A 209 27.39 21.76 2.80
CA ILE A 209 28.77 21.32 3.03
C ILE A 209 28.92 21.01 4.50
N ILE A 210 29.45 19.85 4.81
CA ILE A 210 29.86 19.49 6.17
C ILE A 210 31.38 19.42 6.20
N GLU A 211 31.99 20.30 6.99
CA GLU A 211 33.43 20.37 7.22
C GLU A 211 33.71 20.18 8.72
N TYR A 212 34.80 19.51 9.08
CA TYR A 212 35.21 19.36 10.47
C TYR A 212 36.74 19.23 10.62
N HIS A 213 37.26 19.91 11.62
CA HIS A 213 38.61 19.74 12.10
C HIS A 213 38.66 18.83 13.31
N PHE A 214 39.41 17.75 13.24
CA PHE A 214 39.58 16.80 14.34
C PHE A 214 40.83 17.08 15.12
N ASP A 215 40.73 17.15 16.45
CA ASP A 215 41.88 17.08 17.34
C ASP A 215 42.24 15.61 17.66
N GLN A 216 43.38 15.44 18.37
CA GLN A 216 43.90 14.11 18.72
C GLN A 216 42.94 13.34 19.64
N SER A 217 42.16 14.01 20.47
CA SER A 217 41.21 13.42 21.42
C SER A 217 39.96 12.93 20.68
N ASP A 218 39.48 13.68 19.70
CA ASP A 218 38.35 13.29 18.83
C ASP A 218 38.73 12.07 18.01
N ALA A 219 39.93 12.02 17.44
CA ALA A 219 40.45 10.90 16.67
C ALA A 219 40.49 9.59 17.49
N GLN A 220 41.08 9.65 18.69
CA GLN A 220 41.16 8.49 19.59
C GLN A 220 39.74 7.99 20.02
N ASN A 221 38.82 8.91 20.27
CA ASN A 221 37.44 8.56 20.68
C ASN A 221 36.65 7.88 19.56
N ILE A 222 36.86 8.31 18.31
CA ILE A 222 36.25 7.69 17.14
C ILE A 222 36.82 6.29 16.89
N GLU A 223 38.15 6.12 16.96
CA GLU A 223 38.81 4.82 16.80
C GLU A 223 38.43 3.82 17.91
N GLN A 224 38.34 4.26 19.15
CA GLN A 224 37.96 3.42 20.28
C GLN A 224 36.51 2.96 20.19
N LYS A 225 35.61 3.83 19.72
CA LYS A 225 34.21 3.46 19.49
C LYS A 225 34.04 2.48 18.32
N ALA A 226 34.80 2.66 17.25
CA ALA A 226 34.77 1.75 16.10
C ALA A 226 35.30 0.35 16.47
N SER A 227 36.33 0.27 17.33
CA SER A 227 36.86 -1.02 17.79
C SER A 227 35.87 -1.86 18.64
N GLN A 228 34.92 -1.23 19.30
CA GLN A 228 33.93 -1.90 20.16
C GLN A 228 32.77 -2.54 19.37
N VAL A 229 32.56 -2.18 18.10
CA VAL A 229 31.38 -2.57 17.32
C VAL A 229 31.55 -3.91 16.59
N ILE A 230 32.76 -4.41 16.39
CA ILE A 230 33.04 -5.47 15.39
C ILE A 230 32.95 -6.91 15.94
N SER A 231 32.65 -7.14 17.21
CA SER A 231 32.94 -8.45 17.79
C SER A 231 31.82 -9.51 17.75
N ASP A 232 30.57 -9.22 17.35
CA ASP A 232 29.52 -10.23 17.49
C ASP A 232 28.40 -10.09 16.44
N VAL A 233 28.54 -10.79 15.29
CA VAL A 233 27.52 -10.91 14.24
C VAL A 233 26.20 -11.55 14.75
N ASN A 234 26.25 -12.22 15.91
CA ASN A 234 25.09 -12.86 16.52
C ASN A 234 24.25 -11.93 17.39
N LYS A 235 24.73 -10.71 17.70
CA LYS A 235 23.93 -9.72 18.43
C LYS A 235 22.98 -9.01 17.50
N THR A 236 21.68 -9.19 17.74
CA THR A 236 20.61 -8.43 17.06
C THR A 236 20.55 -7.01 17.60
N CYS A 237 20.31 -6.04 16.72
CA CYS A 237 19.88 -4.70 17.13
C CYS A 237 18.45 -4.77 17.73
N ASP A 238 18.11 -3.73 18.49
CA ASP A 238 16.74 -3.54 18.98
C ASP A 238 15.79 -3.44 17.76
N GLU A 239 14.69 -4.21 17.75
CA GLU A 239 13.71 -4.29 16.63
C GLU A 239 13.19 -2.91 16.19
N LYS A 240 13.14 -1.93 17.11
CA LYS A 240 12.80 -0.54 16.79
C LYS A 240 13.79 0.13 15.82
N GLU A 241 15.04 -0.29 15.81
CA GLU A 241 16.09 0.28 14.94
C GLU A 241 16.12 -0.40 13.57
N CYS A 242 15.56 -1.60 13.44
CA CYS A 242 15.52 -2.38 12.20
C CYS A 242 14.42 -1.95 11.23
N ALA A 243 13.38 -1.24 11.64
CA ALA A 243 12.24 -0.89 10.80
C ALA A 243 12.61 -0.10 9.52
N ASP A 244 13.68 0.69 9.57
CA ASP A 244 14.20 1.47 8.43
C ASP A 244 15.49 0.88 7.81
N CYS A 245 15.89 -0.34 8.22
CA CYS A 245 17.09 -0.99 7.73
C CYS A 245 16.85 -1.59 6.34
N LEU A 246 17.78 -1.36 5.40
CA LEU A 246 17.72 -1.90 4.03
C LEU A 246 17.77 -3.44 3.99
N TYR A 247 18.30 -4.07 5.04
CA TYR A 247 18.49 -5.52 5.13
C TYR A 247 17.54 -6.19 6.11
N ASN A 248 16.50 -5.47 6.54
CA ASN A 248 15.53 -5.97 7.52
C ASN A 248 14.93 -7.32 7.14
N ASP A 249 14.58 -7.51 5.87
CA ASP A 249 13.99 -8.77 5.36
C ASP A 249 14.96 -9.95 5.52
N ILE A 250 16.28 -9.75 5.28
CA ILE A 250 17.28 -10.81 5.48
C ILE A 250 17.41 -11.17 6.97
N CYS A 251 17.36 -10.18 7.85
CA CYS A 251 17.53 -10.39 9.28
C CYS A 251 16.30 -10.99 9.95
N HIS A 252 15.11 -10.45 9.69
CA HIS A 252 13.92 -10.65 10.51
C HIS A 252 12.76 -11.34 9.80
N LEU A 253 12.77 -11.45 8.45
CA LEU A 253 11.67 -12.12 7.76
C LEU A 253 11.63 -13.61 8.16
N THR A 254 10.47 -14.07 8.62
CA THR A 254 10.23 -15.48 8.96
C THR A 254 9.39 -16.12 7.86
N PHE A 255 9.68 -17.41 7.59
CA PHE A 255 9.02 -18.19 6.54
C PHE A 255 8.14 -19.27 7.19
N GLU A 256 7.03 -18.84 7.81
CA GLU A 256 6.01 -19.74 8.34
C GLU A 256 4.99 -20.05 7.24
N LYS A 257 4.69 -21.35 7.05
CA LYS A 257 3.72 -21.80 6.05
C LYS A 257 2.31 -21.62 6.59
N ARG A 258 1.53 -20.79 5.93
CA ARG A 258 0.17 -20.46 6.32
C ARG A 258 -0.82 -21.19 5.42
N ARG A 259 -1.77 -21.89 6.00
CA ARG A 259 -2.80 -22.64 5.28
C ARG A 259 -4.14 -21.93 5.33
N LEU A 260 -4.86 -21.92 4.18
CA LEU A 260 -6.28 -21.58 4.18
C LEU A 260 -7.07 -22.70 4.89
N MET A 261 -7.86 -22.35 5.88
CA MET A 261 -8.78 -23.28 6.51
C MET A 261 -10.21 -22.99 6.07
N GLU A 262 -11.02 -24.04 5.94
CA GLU A 262 -12.44 -23.91 5.63
C GLU A 262 -13.16 -23.08 6.70
N GLN A 263 -14.14 -22.28 6.27
CA GLN A 263 -14.92 -21.47 7.20
C GLN A 263 -15.79 -22.40 8.07
N PRO A 264 -15.87 -22.16 9.41
CA PRO A 264 -16.86 -22.85 10.20
C PRO A 264 -18.26 -22.53 9.66
N PRO A 265 -19.20 -23.48 9.73
CA PRO A 265 -20.57 -23.26 9.29
C PRO A 265 -21.18 -22.06 10.02
N VAL A 266 -21.82 -21.18 9.27
CA VAL A 266 -22.57 -20.04 9.85
C VAL A 266 -23.72 -20.63 10.65
N GLU A 267 -23.76 -20.34 11.96
CA GLU A 267 -24.86 -20.75 12.82
C GLU A 267 -26.12 -19.96 12.41
N ILE A 268 -27.03 -20.62 11.71
CA ILE A 268 -28.28 -20.02 11.23
C ILE A 268 -29.35 -20.38 12.25
N LYS A 269 -29.94 -19.34 12.87
CA LYS A 269 -31.13 -19.55 13.75
C LYS A 269 -32.28 -20.09 12.92
N SER A 270 -33.07 -21.00 13.48
CA SER A 270 -34.27 -21.47 12.83
C SER A 270 -35.25 -20.28 12.62
N ILE A 271 -36.02 -20.33 11.54
CA ILE A 271 -37.02 -19.28 11.22
C ILE A 271 -38.02 -19.10 12.36
N ASP A 272 -38.35 -20.14 13.09
CA ASP A 272 -39.24 -20.12 14.26
C ASP A 272 -38.79 -19.24 15.40
N GLU A 273 -37.48 -19.04 15.50
CA GLU A 273 -36.88 -18.20 16.54
C GLU A 273 -36.81 -16.72 16.14
N ILE A 274 -37.21 -16.39 14.88
CA ILE A 274 -37.13 -15.02 14.34
C ILE A 274 -38.52 -14.36 14.44
N THR A 275 -38.65 -13.45 15.40
CA THR A 275 -39.81 -12.57 15.47
C THR A 275 -39.55 -11.30 14.68
N LEU A 276 -40.25 -11.10 13.57
CA LEU A 276 -40.12 -9.91 12.74
C LEU A 276 -40.89 -8.74 13.35
N THR A 277 -40.34 -7.52 13.25
CA THR A 277 -41.09 -6.29 13.53
C THR A 277 -42.04 -5.95 12.39
N ASP A 278 -43.03 -5.06 12.64
CA ASP A 278 -43.96 -4.62 11.62
C ASP A 278 -43.28 -4.05 10.36
N ALA A 279 -42.20 -3.26 10.55
CA ALA A 279 -41.38 -2.71 9.46
C ALA A 279 -40.67 -3.82 8.68
N GLN A 280 -40.11 -4.84 9.36
CA GLN A 280 -39.51 -5.99 8.72
C GLN A 280 -40.55 -6.81 7.94
N LEU A 281 -41.73 -7.03 8.50
CA LEU A 281 -42.85 -7.72 7.82
C LEU A 281 -43.28 -6.94 6.58
N SER A 282 -43.44 -5.61 6.67
CA SER A 282 -43.76 -4.75 5.53
C SER A 282 -42.75 -4.89 4.39
N PHE A 283 -41.46 -5.04 4.72
CA PHE A 283 -40.41 -5.26 3.72
C PHE A 283 -40.45 -6.66 3.12
N VAL A 284 -40.65 -7.71 3.93
CA VAL A 284 -40.72 -9.09 3.45
C VAL A 284 -41.90 -9.29 2.49
N SER A 285 -42.99 -8.61 2.73
CA SER A 285 -44.21 -8.66 1.87
C SER A 285 -44.20 -7.64 0.71
N PHE A 286 -43.13 -6.90 0.50
CA PHE A 286 -43.03 -5.92 -0.60
C PHE A 286 -42.75 -6.62 -1.93
N THR A 287 -43.63 -6.56 -2.89
CA THR A 287 -43.56 -7.31 -4.16
C THR A 287 -43.49 -6.43 -5.40
N GLU A 288 -44.00 -5.20 -5.37
CA GLU A 288 -44.07 -4.34 -6.56
C GLU A 288 -43.66 -2.89 -6.26
N GLY A 289 -43.00 -2.23 -7.21
CA GLY A 289 -42.56 -0.83 -7.13
C GLY A 289 -41.11 -0.67 -6.70
N GLU A 290 -40.71 0.54 -6.35
CA GLU A 290 -39.41 0.91 -5.86
C GLU A 290 -39.44 1.08 -4.33
N CYS A 291 -38.41 0.56 -3.65
CA CYS A 291 -38.35 0.63 -2.20
C CYS A 291 -36.92 0.96 -1.74
N ARG A 292 -36.82 1.92 -0.83
CA ARG A 292 -35.58 2.19 -0.08
C ARG A 292 -35.72 1.72 1.36
N VAL A 293 -34.81 0.85 1.78
CA VAL A 293 -34.77 0.34 3.15
C VAL A 293 -33.59 0.97 3.88
N ASN A 294 -33.89 1.89 4.77
CA ASN A 294 -32.92 2.49 5.66
C ASN A 294 -32.75 1.60 6.89
N ALA A 295 -31.68 0.83 6.92
CA ALA A 295 -31.52 -0.23 7.91
C ALA A 295 -30.29 0.02 8.79
N VAL A 296 -30.50 0.38 10.05
CA VAL A 296 -29.41 0.62 11.00
C VAL A 296 -28.53 -0.62 11.24
N ALA A 297 -27.32 -0.42 11.77
CA ALA A 297 -26.44 -1.53 12.16
C ALA A 297 -27.21 -2.51 13.07
N GLY A 298 -27.10 -3.82 12.78
CA GLY A 298 -27.71 -4.86 13.60
C GLY A 298 -29.22 -4.99 13.49
N SER A 299 -29.86 -4.37 12.47
CA SER A 299 -31.32 -4.47 12.22
C SER A 299 -31.75 -5.76 11.51
N GLY A 300 -30.82 -6.66 11.18
CA GLY A 300 -31.14 -7.93 10.50
C GLY A 300 -31.28 -7.80 8.98
N LYS A 301 -30.67 -6.79 8.32
CA LYS A 301 -30.72 -6.55 6.86
C LYS A 301 -30.62 -7.82 6.02
N THR A 302 -29.54 -8.56 6.15
CA THR A 302 -29.29 -9.77 5.35
C THR A 302 -30.35 -10.85 5.56
N THR A 303 -30.86 -10.98 6.80
CA THR A 303 -31.91 -11.92 7.16
C THR A 303 -33.23 -11.59 6.42
N ILE A 304 -33.66 -10.33 6.48
CA ILE A 304 -34.95 -9.96 5.86
C ILE A 304 -34.87 -9.93 4.34
N VAL A 305 -33.71 -9.64 3.75
CA VAL A 305 -33.50 -9.77 2.30
C VAL A 305 -33.62 -11.22 1.86
N ALA A 306 -33.03 -12.17 2.59
CA ALA A 306 -33.20 -13.60 2.31
C ALA A 306 -34.66 -14.06 2.49
N LEU A 307 -35.36 -13.64 3.57
CA LEU A 307 -36.74 -13.98 3.80
C LEU A 307 -37.69 -13.42 2.72
N ARG A 308 -37.47 -12.17 2.26
CA ARG A 308 -38.23 -11.59 1.14
C ARG A 308 -38.01 -12.40 -0.14
N THR A 309 -36.80 -12.82 -0.42
CA THR A 309 -36.51 -13.65 -1.61
C THR A 309 -37.25 -14.96 -1.57
N LEU A 310 -37.29 -15.64 -0.41
CA LEU A 310 -38.07 -16.86 -0.24
C LEU A 310 -39.59 -16.61 -0.37
N SER A 311 -40.09 -15.48 0.15
CA SER A 311 -41.52 -15.10 0.00
C SER A 311 -41.87 -14.90 -1.47
N LEU A 312 -41.03 -14.25 -2.27
CA LEU A 312 -41.26 -14.08 -3.71
C LEU A 312 -41.32 -15.42 -4.46
N ILE A 313 -40.45 -16.37 -4.13
CA ILE A 313 -40.42 -17.70 -4.73
C ILE A 313 -41.65 -18.50 -4.30
N GLU A 314 -42.04 -18.42 -3.03
CA GLU A 314 -43.27 -19.06 -2.50
C GLU A 314 -44.53 -18.53 -3.24
N GLU A 315 -44.53 -17.23 -3.59
CA GLU A 315 -45.64 -16.61 -4.36
C GLU A 315 -45.60 -16.95 -5.87
N GLY A 316 -44.61 -17.76 -6.31
CA GLY A 316 -44.54 -18.29 -7.68
C GLY A 316 -43.57 -17.51 -8.60
N CYS A 317 -42.70 -16.65 -8.07
CA CYS A 317 -41.63 -16.04 -8.87
C CYS A 317 -40.60 -17.09 -9.24
N ASP A 318 -40.19 -17.11 -10.52
CA ASP A 318 -39.05 -17.91 -10.98
C ASP A 318 -37.76 -17.43 -10.35
N PRO A 319 -36.99 -18.28 -9.60
CA PRO A 319 -35.76 -17.90 -8.96
C PRO A 319 -34.72 -17.25 -9.88
N SER A 320 -34.65 -17.67 -11.15
CA SER A 320 -33.73 -17.12 -12.16
C SER A 320 -34.00 -15.66 -12.54
N LYS A 321 -35.20 -15.15 -12.18
CA LYS A 321 -35.63 -13.77 -12.41
C LYS A 321 -35.35 -12.85 -11.22
N ILE A 322 -34.75 -13.37 -10.16
CA ILE A 322 -34.34 -12.59 -8.98
C ILE A 322 -32.86 -12.32 -9.03
N LEU A 323 -32.48 -11.04 -9.02
CA LEU A 323 -31.09 -10.56 -8.94
C LEU A 323 -30.85 -9.91 -7.59
N MET A 324 -29.88 -10.44 -6.85
CA MET A 324 -29.38 -9.87 -5.61
C MET A 324 -27.96 -9.38 -5.83
N VAL A 325 -27.75 -8.08 -5.74
CA VAL A 325 -26.43 -7.46 -5.91
C VAL A 325 -25.86 -7.08 -4.55
N THR A 326 -24.62 -7.50 -4.29
CA THR A 326 -23.90 -7.23 -3.05
C THR A 326 -22.61 -6.45 -3.31
N PHE A 327 -22.03 -5.87 -2.25
CA PHE A 327 -20.82 -5.06 -2.39
C PHE A 327 -19.52 -5.89 -2.51
N SER A 328 -19.48 -7.12 -1.97
CA SER A 328 -18.26 -7.94 -1.94
C SER A 328 -18.56 -9.42 -2.11
N GLU A 329 -17.58 -10.20 -2.59
CA GLU A 329 -17.69 -11.66 -2.71
C GLU A 329 -18.05 -12.32 -1.38
N LYS A 330 -17.49 -11.83 -0.28
CA LYS A 330 -17.83 -12.33 1.05
C LYS A 330 -19.31 -12.11 1.41
N ALA A 331 -19.87 -10.94 1.08
CA ALA A 331 -21.30 -10.67 1.31
C ALA A 331 -22.18 -11.55 0.42
N LYS A 332 -21.76 -11.82 -0.82
CA LYS A 332 -22.38 -12.77 -1.73
C LYS A 332 -22.44 -14.19 -1.12
N GLU A 333 -21.29 -14.69 -0.62
CA GLU A 333 -21.22 -16.00 0.02
C GLU A 333 -22.11 -16.07 1.28
N GLU A 334 -22.07 -15.05 2.14
CA GLU A 334 -22.90 -14.98 3.35
C GLU A 334 -24.38 -14.98 3.03
N MET A 335 -24.80 -14.24 1.99
CA MET A 335 -26.18 -14.18 1.52
C MET A 335 -26.64 -15.55 0.99
N ALA A 336 -25.79 -16.21 0.18
CA ALA A 336 -26.10 -17.54 -0.36
C ALA A 336 -26.23 -18.60 0.75
N ILE A 337 -25.33 -18.57 1.74
CA ILE A 337 -25.39 -19.49 2.90
C ILE A 337 -26.68 -19.26 3.70
N ARG A 338 -27.07 -17.99 3.94
CA ARG A 338 -28.31 -17.68 4.67
C ARG A 338 -29.55 -18.13 3.91
N LEU A 339 -29.61 -17.83 2.62
CA LEU A 339 -30.75 -18.24 1.78
C LEU A 339 -30.92 -19.76 1.81
N LYS A 340 -29.80 -20.50 1.60
CA LYS A 340 -29.78 -21.97 1.69
C LYS A 340 -30.18 -22.48 3.08
N GLY A 341 -29.65 -21.87 4.13
CA GLY A 341 -29.95 -22.28 5.51
C GLY A 341 -31.41 -22.11 5.88
N PHE A 342 -32.07 -21.04 5.43
CA PHE A 342 -33.52 -20.88 5.64
C PHE A 342 -34.36 -21.80 4.76
N ALA A 343 -33.92 -22.15 3.57
CA ALA A 343 -34.62 -23.11 2.71
C ALA A 343 -34.48 -24.56 3.17
N GLN A 344 -33.38 -24.92 3.82
CA GLN A 344 -33.05 -26.29 4.28
C GLN A 344 -33.34 -26.52 5.77
N GLY A 345 -33.74 -25.51 6.53
CA GLY A 345 -34.04 -25.60 7.95
C GLY A 345 -35.20 -26.56 8.22
N GLU A 346 -35.30 -27.05 9.50
CA GLU A 346 -36.34 -28.04 9.94
C GLU A 346 -37.76 -27.57 9.72
N MET A 347 -37.97 -26.33 9.34
CA MET A 347 -39.30 -25.84 8.93
C MET A 347 -39.55 -26.18 7.47
N MET A 348 -40.37 -27.15 7.26
CA MET A 348 -40.88 -27.65 5.97
C MET A 348 -41.54 -26.59 5.04
N LYS A 349 -41.70 -25.35 5.47
CA LYS A 349 -42.40 -24.29 4.70
C LYS A 349 -41.70 -23.94 3.37
N TYR A 350 -40.35 -24.06 3.33
CA TYR A 350 -39.54 -23.67 2.16
C TYR A 350 -38.69 -24.81 1.60
N SER A 351 -38.83 -26.07 2.13
CA SER A 351 -37.94 -27.19 1.76
C SER A 351 -38.07 -27.65 0.31
N ASP A 352 -39.16 -27.32 -0.36
CA ASP A 352 -39.43 -27.71 -1.73
C ASP A 352 -39.15 -26.60 -2.76
N LEU A 353 -38.63 -25.45 -2.29
CA LEU A 353 -38.33 -24.33 -3.19
C LEU A 353 -36.97 -24.51 -3.88
N ASP A 354 -36.94 -24.37 -5.19
CA ASP A 354 -35.71 -24.28 -5.96
C ASP A 354 -35.10 -22.88 -5.76
N ILE A 355 -34.00 -22.81 -5.05
CA ILE A 355 -33.29 -21.56 -4.76
C ILE A 355 -31.94 -21.45 -5.48
N ASP A 356 -31.46 -22.53 -6.11
CA ASP A 356 -30.14 -22.61 -6.69
C ASP A 356 -29.97 -21.69 -7.91
N ASN A 357 -31.09 -21.30 -8.54
CA ASN A 357 -31.11 -20.41 -9.69
C ASN A 357 -31.24 -18.92 -9.34
N VAL A 358 -31.32 -18.53 -8.03
CA VAL A 358 -31.30 -17.12 -7.64
C VAL A 358 -29.92 -16.54 -7.94
N GLN A 359 -29.89 -15.45 -8.70
CA GLN A 359 -28.63 -14.80 -9.04
C GLN A 359 -28.19 -13.89 -7.88
N ILE A 360 -27.13 -14.32 -7.16
CA ILE A 360 -26.48 -13.54 -6.10
C ILE A 360 -25.10 -13.18 -6.59
N GLU A 361 -24.84 -11.88 -6.83
CA GLU A 361 -23.64 -11.42 -7.51
C GLU A 361 -23.09 -10.15 -6.87
N THR A 362 -21.81 -9.85 -7.11
CA THR A 362 -21.29 -8.49 -6.97
C THR A 362 -21.59 -7.69 -8.24
N PHE A 363 -21.55 -6.35 -8.17
CA PHE A 363 -21.69 -5.53 -9.39
C PHE A 363 -20.69 -5.92 -10.47
N ASN A 364 -19.44 -6.22 -10.08
CA ASN A 364 -18.39 -6.54 -11.03
C ASN A 364 -18.57 -7.94 -11.62
N SER A 365 -18.89 -8.97 -10.81
CA SER A 365 -19.12 -10.32 -11.34
C SER A 365 -20.37 -10.37 -12.24
N TRP A 366 -21.44 -9.69 -11.85
CA TRP A 366 -22.63 -9.55 -12.68
C TRP A 366 -22.33 -8.80 -13.99
N GLY A 367 -21.61 -7.68 -13.90
CA GLY A 367 -21.20 -6.91 -15.07
C GLY A 367 -20.34 -7.74 -16.03
N GLN A 368 -19.40 -8.52 -15.53
CA GLN A 368 -18.56 -9.39 -16.34
C GLN A 368 -19.39 -10.45 -17.07
N HIS A 369 -20.34 -11.12 -16.40
CA HIS A 369 -21.21 -12.11 -17.05
C HIS A 369 -22.01 -11.52 -18.24
N ILE A 370 -22.46 -10.27 -18.13
CA ILE A 370 -23.15 -9.60 -19.22
C ILE A 370 -22.16 -9.19 -20.32
N LEU A 371 -21.02 -8.66 -19.98
CA LEU A 371 -19.97 -8.30 -20.95
C LEU A 371 -19.48 -9.52 -21.74
N ASP A 372 -19.29 -10.66 -21.08
CA ASP A 372 -18.90 -11.92 -21.72
C ASP A 372 -19.89 -12.40 -22.79
N LYS A 373 -21.15 -11.99 -22.66
CA LYS A 373 -22.20 -12.34 -23.64
C LYS A 373 -22.31 -11.33 -24.77
N TYR A 374 -22.01 -10.05 -24.52
CA TYR A 374 -22.32 -8.97 -25.45
C TYR A 374 -21.08 -8.15 -25.87
N TYR A 375 -19.85 -8.61 -25.60
CA TYR A 375 -18.60 -7.93 -25.88
C TYR A 375 -18.43 -7.46 -27.32
N SER A 376 -18.96 -8.23 -28.29
CA SER A 376 -18.85 -7.90 -29.71
C SER A 376 -19.55 -6.59 -30.08
N LEU A 377 -20.61 -6.21 -29.36
CA LEU A 377 -21.30 -4.93 -29.55
C LEU A 377 -20.44 -3.73 -29.11
N LEU A 378 -19.45 -3.97 -28.27
CA LEU A 378 -18.55 -2.96 -27.73
C LEU A 378 -17.22 -2.86 -28.52
N GLY A 379 -17.10 -3.63 -29.62
CA GLY A 379 -15.93 -3.59 -30.50
C GLY A 379 -14.80 -4.57 -30.14
N PHE A 380 -14.99 -5.46 -29.17
CA PHE A 380 -14.02 -6.51 -28.84
C PHE A 380 -14.15 -7.70 -29.81
N SER A 381 -13.02 -8.27 -30.21
CA SER A 381 -12.97 -9.42 -31.12
C SER A 381 -13.26 -10.76 -30.43
N GLU A 382 -12.97 -10.86 -29.16
CA GLU A 382 -13.21 -11.99 -28.27
C GLU A 382 -13.53 -11.52 -26.87
N GLN A 383 -13.88 -12.40 -25.94
CA GLN A 383 -14.19 -12.03 -24.55
C GLN A 383 -13.01 -11.28 -23.92
N PRO A 384 -13.19 -10.01 -23.52
CA PRO A 384 -12.10 -9.22 -22.98
C PRO A 384 -11.71 -9.70 -21.58
N GLN A 385 -10.42 -9.88 -21.37
CA GLN A 385 -9.87 -10.21 -20.05
C GLN A 385 -9.62 -8.95 -19.24
N ILE A 386 -9.79 -9.07 -17.92
CA ILE A 386 -9.43 -7.96 -17.01
C ILE A 386 -7.91 -7.90 -16.91
N VAL A 387 -7.34 -6.73 -17.22
CA VAL A 387 -5.90 -6.52 -17.07
C VAL A 387 -5.50 -6.50 -15.60
N ASP A 388 -4.35 -7.10 -15.34
CA ASP A 388 -3.68 -6.92 -14.05
C ASP A 388 -3.00 -5.55 -13.94
N ASP A 389 -2.63 -5.19 -12.72
CA ASP A 389 -1.97 -3.94 -12.39
C ASP A 389 -0.62 -3.72 -13.13
N ILE A 390 0.04 -4.78 -13.57
CA ILE A 390 1.32 -4.70 -14.30
C ILE A 390 1.08 -4.25 -15.73
N VAL A 391 0.15 -4.90 -16.44
CA VAL A 391 -0.21 -4.51 -17.81
C VAL A 391 -0.75 -3.09 -17.85
N LYS A 392 -1.64 -2.73 -16.93
CA LYS A 392 -2.14 -1.36 -16.77
C LYS A 392 -1.01 -0.34 -16.63
N LYS A 393 -0.03 -0.63 -15.77
CA LYS A 393 1.12 0.26 -15.54
C LYS A 393 2.11 0.27 -16.70
N ASP A 394 2.29 -0.83 -17.42
CA ASP A 394 3.12 -0.88 -18.64
C ASP A 394 2.56 0.05 -19.72
N ILE A 395 1.24 0.00 -19.98
CA ILE A 395 0.55 0.91 -20.91
C ILE A 395 0.77 2.37 -20.50
N ILE A 396 0.57 2.68 -19.23
CA ILE A 396 0.75 4.03 -18.69
C ILE A 396 2.20 4.52 -18.83
N ILE A 397 3.19 3.65 -18.64
CA ILE A 397 4.60 3.98 -18.83
C ILE A 397 4.88 4.31 -20.30
N GLU A 398 4.33 3.54 -21.22
CA GLU A 398 4.47 3.80 -22.64
C GLU A 398 3.88 5.17 -23.02
N LEU A 399 2.68 5.47 -22.53
CA LEU A 399 2.03 6.79 -22.72
C LEU A 399 2.85 7.93 -22.11
N LEU A 400 3.39 7.78 -20.91
CA LEU A 400 4.26 8.79 -20.30
C LEU A 400 5.56 9.01 -21.09
N ASN A 401 6.08 7.98 -21.75
CA ASN A 401 7.24 8.11 -22.64
C ASN A 401 6.90 8.86 -23.95
N LYS A 402 5.67 8.72 -24.44
CA LYS A 402 5.17 9.41 -25.64
C LYS A 402 4.85 10.88 -25.34
N HIS A 403 4.14 11.15 -24.24
CA HIS A 403 3.64 12.47 -23.85
C HIS A 403 4.62 13.22 -22.93
N ARG A 404 5.84 13.50 -23.44
CA ARG A 404 6.92 14.13 -22.66
C ARG A 404 6.73 15.61 -22.35
N GLN A 405 5.84 16.31 -23.06
CA GLN A 405 5.49 17.72 -22.82
C GLN A 405 4.64 17.92 -21.56
N LEU A 406 4.02 16.86 -21.04
CA LEU A 406 3.26 16.95 -19.79
C LEU A 406 4.17 17.48 -18.65
N PRO A 407 3.78 18.54 -17.91
CA PRO A 407 4.62 19.12 -16.87
C PRO A 407 5.07 18.12 -15.82
N LEU A 408 6.27 18.30 -15.26
CA LEU A 408 6.88 17.43 -14.25
C LEU A 408 5.99 17.12 -13.06
N ASP A 409 5.21 18.09 -12.60
CA ASP A 409 4.27 17.93 -11.49
C ASP A 409 3.18 16.89 -11.78
N TYR A 410 2.87 16.67 -13.05
CA TYR A 410 1.93 15.66 -13.52
C TYR A 410 2.61 14.34 -13.85
N ARG A 411 3.87 14.37 -14.34
CA ARG A 411 4.67 13.19 -14.65
C ARG A 411 5.32 12.57 -13.40
N ASN A 412 5.80 13.40 -12.46
CA ASN A 412 6.53 12.92 -11.28
C ASN A 412 6.30 13.81 -10.03
N PRO A 413 5.11 13.82 -9.46
CA PRO A 413 4.77 14.69 -8.32
C PRO A 413 5.50 14.34 -7.02
N PHE A 414 6.15 13.16 -6.94
CA PHE A 414 6.81 12.65 -5.73
C PHE A 414 8.31 12.43 -5.97
N MET A 415 9.05 13.52 -6.25
CA MET A 415 10.50 13.48 -6.47
C MET A 415 11.33 12.86 -5.32
N ASN A 416 10.70 12.48 -4.22
CA ASN A 416 11.34 11.90 -3.03
C ASN A 416 11.00 10.42 -2.78
N THR A 417 10.23 9.76 -3.61
CA THR A 417 9.93 8.34 -3.44
C THR A 417 11.03 7.48 -4.02
N LYS A 418 11.38 6.41 -3.30
CA LYS A 418 12.42 5.44 -3.66
C LYS A 418 12.07 4.60 -4.92
N ALA A 419 10.91 4.81 -5.54
CA ALA A 419 10.42 4.05 -6.68
C ALA A 419 10.00 4.96 -7.84
N ALA A 420 10.22 4.50 -9.05
CA ALA A 420 9.74 5.05 -10.33
C ALA A 420 8.22 5.26 -10.41
N SER A 421 7.51 4.92 -9.36
CA SER A 421 6.07 4.71 -9.35
C SER A 421 5.21 5.96 -9.15
N GLY A 422 5.79 7.12 -8.80
CA GLY A 422 4.96 8.28 -8.42
C GLY A 422 4.10 8.84 -9.55
N ALA A 423 4.70 9.02 -10.74
CA ALA A 423 3.99 9.48 -11.93
C ALA A 423 2.97 8.46 -12.41
N VAL A 424 3.38 7.19 -12.46
CA VAL A 424 2.53 6.06 -12.87
C VAL A 424 1.32 5.95 -11.94
N ILE A 425 1.53 5.95 -10.61
CA ILE A 425 0.44 5.88 -9.62
C ILE A 425 -0.52 7.07 -9.76
N LYS A 426 0.00 8.27 -10.02
CA LYS A 426 -0.85 9.46 -10.19
C LYS A 426 -1.69 9.35 -11.44
N LEU A 427 -1.09 8.92 -12.56
CA LEU A 427 -1.81 8.79 -13.82
C LEU A 427 -2.84 7.66 -13.78
N VAL A 428 -2.54 6.53 -13.10
CA VAL A 428 -3.56 5.50 -12.78
C VAL A 428 -4.78 6.14 -12.12
N LYS A 429 -4.57 6.91 -11.04
CA LYS A 429 -5.68 7.57 -10.33
C LYS A 429 -6.44 8.57 -11.21
N TYR A 430 -5.75 9.29 -12.07
CA TYR A 430 -6.38 10.22 -13.00
C TYR A 430 -7.27 9.49 -14.01
N ILE A 431 -6.76 8.43 -14.63
CA ILE A 431 -7.51 7.58 -15.57
C ILE A 431 -8.74 6.98 -14.87
N ASP A 432 -8.57 6.40 -13.67
CA ASP A 432 -9.69 5.84 -12.91
C ASP A 432 -10.76 6.90 -12.60
N SER A 433 -10.35 8.11 -12.20
CA SER A 433 -11.27 9.22 -11.93
C SER A 433 -11.99 9.70 -13.20
N MET A 434 -11.29 9.76 -14.33
CA MET A 434 -11.88 10.15 -15.62
C MET A 434 -12.87 9.10 -16.12
N LYS A 435 -12.56 7.81 -15.96
CA LYS A 435 -13.48 6.72 -16.30
C LYS A 435 -14.75 6.76 -15.43
N ALA A 436 -14.58 6.90 -14.13
CA ALA A 436 -15.70 6.97 -13.19
C ALA A 436 -16.63 8.17 -13.43
N ALA A 437 -16.10 9.26 -13.94
CA ALA A 437 -16.84 10.49 -14.24
C ALA A 437 -17.30 10.60 -15.70
N HIS A 438 -17.06 9.60 -16.55
CA HIS A 438 -17.41 9.61 -17.98
C HIS A 438 -16.90 10.83 -18.71
N VAL A 439 -15.61 11.18 -18.50
CA VAL A 439 -14.98 12.37 -19.08
C VAL A 439 -14.92 12.23 -20.61
N GLU A 440 -15.42 13.26 -21.31
CA GLU A 440 -15.40 13.36 -22.77
C GLU A 440 -14.70 14.63 -23.28
N THR A 441 -14.62 15.65 -22.46
CA THR A 441 -14.10 16.97 -22.82
C THR A 441 -12.98 17.47 -21.90
N GLU A 442 -12.18 18.42 -22.36
CA GLU A 442 -11.15 19.10 -21.54
C GLU A 442 -11.76 19.79 -20.31
N ASP A 443 -12.96 20.36 -20.45
CA ASP A 443 -13.68 20.97 -19.34
C ASP A 443 -14.04 19.94 -18.26
N ASP A 444 -14.37 18.71 -18.64
CA ASP A 444 -14.62 17.64 -17.70
C ASP A 444 -13.34 17.24 -16.98
N VAL A 445 -12.20 17.14 -17.70
CA VAL A 445 -10.88 16.92 -17.08
C VAL A 445 -10.60 17.99 -16.04
N CYS A 446 -10.79 19.26 -16.40
CA CYS A 446 -10.58 20.37 -15.47
C CYS A 446 -11.43 20.24 -14.19
N LYS A 447 -12.71 19.89 -14.34
CA LYS A 447 -13.65 19.73 -13.21
C LYS A 447 -13.29 18.53 -12.33
N VAL A 448 -13.02 17.36 -12.95
CA VAL A 448 -12.81 16.09 -12.25
C VAL A 448 -11.45 16.05 -11.57
N LEU A 449 -10.39 16.51 -12.22
CA LEU A 449 -9.03 16.45 -11.72
C LEU A 449 -8.55 17.74 -11.02
N GLY A 450 -9.36 18.82 -11.08
CA GLY A 450 -8.99 20.12 -10.54
C GLY A 450 -7.83 20.79 -11.29
N VAL A 451 -7.62 20.43 -12.57
CA VAL A 451 -6.58 20.98 -13.43
C VAL A 451 -7.01 22.36 -13.89
N LYS A 452 -6.13 23.36 -13.75
CA LYS A 452 -6.42 24.76 -14.14
C LYS A 452 -5.90 25.14 -15.52
N ALA A 453 -4.90 24.44 -16.01
CA ALA A 453 -4.27 24.70 -17.29
C ALA A 453 -4.94 23.86 -18.39
N VAL A 454 -5.51 24.52 -19.40
CA VAL A 454 -6.28 23.87 -20.47
C VAL A 454 -5.38 22.98 -21.35
N ASP A 455 -4.16 23.40 -21.62
CA ASP A 455 -3.15 22.63 -22.36
C ASP A 455 -2.79 21.30 -21.64
N VAL A 456 -2.72 21.33 -20.31
CA VAL A 456 -2.53 20.12 -19.50
C VAL A 456 -3.78 19.24 -19.50
N ALA A 457 -4.97 19.84 -19.48
CA ALA A 457 -6.22 19.07 -19.55
C ALA A 457 -6.38 18.38 -20.91
N ALA A 458 -6.02 19.05 -22.01
CA ALA A 458 -6.01 18.49 -23.37
C ALA A 458 -5.06 17.27 -23.46
N GLU A 459 -3.83 17.40 -22.96
CA GLU A 459 -2.84 16.32 -22.94
C GLU A 459 -3.30 15.12 -22.09
N LEU A 460 -3.90 15.37 -20.91
CA LEU A 460 -4.44 14.30 -20.08
C LEU A 460 -5.64 13.60 -20.73
N LEU A 461 -6.47 14.33 -21.46
CA LEU A 461 -7.57 13.77 -22.24
C LEU A 461 -7.06 12.87 -23.38
N GLU A 462 -6.03 13.33 -24.10
CA GLU A 462 -5.38 12.54 -25.15
C GLU A 462 -4.78 11.24 -24.61
N ILE A 463 -4.04 11.32 -23.50
CA ILE A 463 -3.51 10.13 -22.79
C ILE A 463 -4.64 9.17 -22.40
N TYR A 464 -5.75 9.69 -21.89
CA TYR A 464 -6.91 8.89 -21.49
C TYR A 464 -7.57 8.18 -22.68
N GLN A 465 -7.71 8.88 -23.82
CA GLN A 465 -8.26 8.29 -25.05
C GLN A 465 -7.33 7.21 -25.60
N GLU A 466 -6.04 7.49 -25.73
CA GLU A 466 -5.04 6.52 -26.18
C GLU A 466 -4.97 5.28 -25.26
N TYR A 467 -5.10 5.48 -23.94
CA TYR A 467 -5.16 4.37 -22.98
C TYR A 467 -6.35 3.43 -23.27
N ASN A 468 -7.53 4.00 -23.51
CA ASN A 468 -8.71 3.20 -23.84
C ASN A 468 -8.56 2.50 -25.21
N GLU A 469 -7.97 3.16 -26.21
CA GLU A 469 -7.70 2.55 -27.53
C GLU A 469 -6.72 1.38 -27.41
N GLN A 470 -5.68 1.51 -26.61
CA GLN A 470 -4.74 0.41 -26.36
C GLN A 470 -5.41 -0.77 -25.66
N LEU A 471 -6.28 -0.55 -24.67
CA LEU A 471 -7.04 -1.64 -24.04
C LEU A 471 -7.90 -2.39 -25.07
N ILE A 472 -8.62 -1.69 -25.94
CA ILE A 472 -9.42 -2.31 -27.00
C ILE A 472 -8.53 -3.07 -27.97
N SER A 473 -7.39 -2.51 -28.39
CA SER A 473 -6.46 -3.16 -29.34
C SER A 473 -5.83 -4.44 -28.77
N LEU A 474 -5.64 -4.51 -27.46
CA LEU A 474 -5.16 -5.67 -26.74
C LEU A 474 -6.28 -6.66 -26.36
N ASN A 475 -7.53 -6.32 -26.65
CA ASN A 475 -8.74 -7.07 -26.29
C ASN A 475 -8.85 -7.32 -24.78
N VAL A 476 -8.60 -6.26 -24.00
CA VAL A 476 -8.63 -6.29 -22.53
C VAL A 476 -9.42 -5.10 -21.97
N ILE A 477 -9.85 -5.22 -20.71
CA ILE A 477 -10.53 -4.16 -19.95
C ILE A 477 -9.91 -4.01 -18.57
N ASP A 478 -10.04 -2.84 -17.94
CA ASP A 478 -9.72 -2.71 -16.52
C ASP A 478 -10.99 -2.75 -15.64
N PHE A 479 -10.81 -2.72 -14.32
CA PHE A 479 -11.93 -2.82 -13.37
C PHE A 479 -12.96 -1.71 -13.51
N GLU A 480 -12.54 -0.49 -13.85
CA GLU A 480 -13.48 0.62 -14.06
C GLU A 480 -14.27 0.45 -15.37
N ASP A 481 -13.68 -0.22 -16.37
CA ASP A 481 -14.36 -0.53 -17.63
C ASP A 481 -15.51 -1.50 -17.47
N GLN A 482 -15.46 -2.43 -16.52
CA GLN A 482 -16.54 -3.41 -16.33
C GLN A 482 -17.90 -2.72 -16.18
N LEU A 483 -17.96 -1.72 -15.30
CA LEU A 483 -19.21 -0.99 -15.04
C LEU A 483 -19.52 0.05 -16.12
N ARG A 484 -18.50 0.74 -16.64
CA ARG A 484 -18.65 1.73 -17.71
C ARG A 484 -19.15 1.10 -19.01
N LEU A 485 -18.60 -0.03 -19.40
CA LEU A 485 -19.01 -0.75 -20.62
C LEU A 485 -20.34 -1.45 -20.44
N LEU A 486 -20.65 -1.96 -19.24
CA LEU A 486 -21.97 -2.47 -18.93
C LEU A 486 -23.04 -1.40 -19.11
N LEU A 487 -22.81 -0.18 -18.59
CA LEU A 487 -23.74 0.93 -18.77
C LEU A 487 -23.91 1.30 -20.25
N LYS A 488 -22.85 1.22 -21.05
CA LYS A 488 -22.89 1.48 -22.49
C LYS A 488 -23.75 0.47 -23.27
N LEU A 489 -23.91 -0.77 -22.77
CA LEU A 489 -24.79 -1.77 -23.40
C LEU A 489 -26.29 -1.38 -23.39
N LYS A 490 -26.67 -0.41 -22.57
CA LYS A 490 -28.00 0.20 -22.63
C LYS A 490 -28.33 0.74 -24.03
N ASP A 491 -27.34 1.41 -24.68
CA ASP A 491 -27.50 2.03 -25.99
C ASP A 491 -27.77 1.00 -27.10
N PHE A 492 -27.52 -0.26 -26.83
CA PHE A 492 -27.82 -1.40 -27.72
C PHE A 492 -29.11 -2.16 -27.34
N GLY A 493 -29.92 -1.64 -26.41
CA GLY A 493 -31.17 -2.25 -25.98
C GLY A 493 -30.98 -3.54 -25.16
N ILE A 494 -29.81 -3.78 -24.58
CA ILE A 494 -29.54 -5.01 -23.82
C ILE A 494 -30.30 -5.01 -22.49
N PHE A 495 -30.44 -3.86 -21.82
CA PHE A 495 -31.12 -3.77 -20.54
C PHE A 495 -32.58 -4.20 -20.61
N GLU A 496 -33.27 -3.93 -21.72
CA GLU A 496 -34.63 -4.34 -21.98
C GLU A 496 -34.83 -5.87 -22.06
N GLN A 497 -33.75 -6.59 -22.42
CA GLN A 497 -33.75 -8.03 -22.67
C GLN A 497 -33.32 -8.87 -21.44
N LEU A 498 -32.85 -8.23 -20.38
CA LEU A 498 -32.43 -8.96 -19.18
C LEU A 498 -33.64 -9.59 -18.47
N PRO A 499 -33.53 -10.81 -17.93
CA PRO A 499 -34.67 -11.60 -17.53
C PRO A 499 -35.28 -11.24 -16.16
N TYR A 500 -34.78 -10.19 -15.51
CA TYR A 500 -35.10 -9.90 -14.12
C TYR A 500 -36.49 -9.32 -13.90
N GLU A 501 -37.18 -9.85 -12.89
CA GLU A 501 -38.45 -9.32 -12.37
C GLU A 501 -38.26 -8.62 -11.02
N HIS A 502 -37.29 -9.07 -10.21
CA HIS A 502 -37.02 -8.50 -8.89
C HIS A 502 -35.54 -8.26 -8.71
N ILE A 503 -35.17 -7.04 -8.30
CA ILE A 503 -33.79 -6.64 -8.06
C ILE A 503 -33.67 -6.15 -6.61
N VAL A 504 -32.65 -6.66 -5.90
CA VAL A 504 -32.25 -6.18 -4.56
C VAL A 504 -30.79 -5.78 -4.59
N VAL A 505 -30.48 -4.56 -4.12
CA VAL A 505 -29.11 -4.08 -3.98
C VAL A 505 -28.81 -3.85 -2.50
N ASP A 506 -27.94 -4.70 -1.93
CA ASP A 506 -27.52 -4.57 -0.52
C ASP A 506 -26.30 -3.65 -0.38
N GLU A 507 -26.10 -3.07 0.81
CA GLU A 507 -25.05 -2.11 1.15
C GLU A 507 -25.00 -0.91 0.15
N PHE A 508 -26.16 -0.44 -0.31
CA PHE A 508 -26.28 0.57 -1.36
C PHE A 508 -25.58 1.90 -1.04
N GLN A 509 -25.36 2.24 0.24
CA GLN A 509 -24.61 3.43 0.65
C GLN A 509 -23.13 3.42 0.22
N ASP A 510 -22.62 2.25 -0.19
CA ASP A 510 -21.24 2.10 -0.69
C ASP A 510 -21.17 2.10 -2.23
N SER A 511 -22.30 2.25 -2.91
CA SER A 511 -22.35 2.27 -4.37
C SER A 511 -21.70 3.53 -4.95
N ASN A 512 -20.95 3.35 -6.03
CA ASN A 512 -20.40 4.45 -6.81
C ASN A 512 -21.43 4.98 -7.86
N PRO A 513 -21.19 6.16 -8.48
CA PRO A 513 -22.13 6.73 -9.44
C PRO A 513 -22.47 5.80 -10.62
N ASN A 514 -21.52 5.01 -11.13
CA ASN A 514 -21.76 4.06 -12.24
C ASN A 514 -22.69 2.94 -11.83
N GLN A 515 -22.53 2.39 -10.62
CA GLN A 515 -23.41 1.36 -10.07
C GLN A 515 -24.85 1.86 -9.93
N ILE A 516 -25.02 3.10 -9.44
CA ILE A 516 -26.33 3.74 -9.33
C ILE A 516 -26.94 3.94 -10.72
N ALA A 517 -26.19 4.51 -11.66
CA ALA A 517 -26.66 4.75 -13.02
C ALA A 517 -27.13 3.43 -13.68
N ILE A 518 -26.36 2.33 -13.51
CA ILE A 518 -26.72 1.01 -14.06
C ILE A 518 -28.08 0.55 -13.52
N ILE A 519 -28.29 0.62 -12.21
CA ILE A 519 -29.54 0.13 -11.58
C ILE A 519 -30.74 1.01 -11.97
N VAL A 520 -30.56 2.32 -12.01
CA VAL A 520 -31.60 3.27 -12.42
C VAL A 520 -31.98 3.07 -13.88
N GLU A 521 -31.00 3.03 -14.77
CA GLU A 521 -31.23 2.83 -16.20
C GLU A 521 -31.81 1.45 -16.50
N LEU A 522 -31.39 0.41 -15.79
CA LEU A 522 -31.93 -0.92 -15.92
C LEU A 522 -33.44 -0.95 -15.57
N LYS A 523 -33.84 -0.31 -14.47
CA LYS A 523 -35.23 -0.22 -14.06
C LYS A 523 -36.09 0.55 -15.07
N TYR A 524 -35.55 1.65 -15.62
CA TYR A 524 -36.29 2.44 -16.62
C TYR A 524 -36.40 1.72 -17.98
N ALA A 525 -35.35 1.03 -18.39
CA ALA A 525 -35.32 0.34 -19.69
C ALA A 525 -36.12 -0.95 -19.69
N ASN A 526 -36.21 -1.69 -18.57
CA ASN A 526 -36.81 -3.03 -18.53
C ASN A 526 -38.17 -3.03 -17.86
N PRO A 527 -39.27 -3.11 -18.65
CA PRO A 527 -40.65 -3.10 -18.12
C PRO A 527 -41.02 -4.37 -17.33
N ASN A 528 -40.24 -5.44 -17.44
CA ASN A 528 -40.46 -6.68 -16.70
C ASN A 528 -40.07 -6.58 -15.23
N ILE A 529 -39.28 -5.59 -14.85
CA ILE A 529 -38.86 -5.40 -13.45
C ILE A 529 -40.05 -4.91 -12.61
N LYS A 530 -40.61 -5.80 -11.84
CA LYS A 530 -41.74 -5.55 -10.94
C LYS A 530 -41.28 -4.77 -9.72
N SER A 531 -40.16 -5.17 -9.09
CA SER A 531 -39.64 -4.44 -7.92
C SER A 531 -38.15 -4.16 -8.00
N LEU A 532 -37.75 -2.97 -7.56
CA LEU A 532 -36.37 -2.55 -7.31
C LEU A 532 -36.24 -2.13 -5.85
N VAL A 533 -35.40 -2.80 -5.10
CA VAL A 533 -35.17 -2.53 -3.70
C VAL A 533 -33.71 -2.18 -3.46
N VAL A 534 -33.45 -1.07 -2.79
CA VAL A 534 -32.12 -0.69 -2.29
C VAL A 534 -32.11 -0.73 -0.76
N VAL A 535 -31.12 -1.42 -0.19
CA VAL A 535 -30.97 -1.60 1.26
C VAL A 535 -29.65 -1.01 1.70
N GLY A 536 -29.65 -0.22 2.76
CA GLY A 536 -28.41 0.37 3.23
C GLY A 536 -28.51 1.10 4.57
N ASP A 537 -27.34 1.54 5.04
CA ASP A 537 -27.17 2.38 6.23
C ASP A 537 -26.21 3.54 5.89
N GLU A 538 -26.73 4.74 5.73
CA GLU A 538 -25.93 5.93 5.40
C GLU A 538 -24.81 6.21 6.44
N LEU A 539 -25.02 5.81 7.71
CA LEU A 539 -24.02 5.94 8.77
C LEU A 539 -22.88 4.93 8.65
N GLN A 540 -23.04 3.87 7.84
CA GLN A 540 -22.00 2.88 7.56
C GLN A 540 -21.28 3.11 6.22
N SER A 541 -21.49 4.24 5.53
CA SER A 541 -20.75 4.62 4.34
C SER A 541 -19.33 5.07 4.72
N ILE A 542 -18.35 4.20 4.51
CA ILE A 542 -16.93 4.39 4.89
C ILE A 542 -15.96 4.19 3.72
N TYR A 543 -16.46 4.15 2.47
CA TYR A 543 -15.66 3.94 1.26
C TYR A 543 -15.64 5.18 0.35
N GLN A 544 -15.60 6.41 0.93
CA GLN A 544 -15.50 7.66 0.18
C GLN A 544 -14.28 7.70 -0.76
N PHE A 545 -13.18 7.03 -0.37
CA PHE A 545 -11.98 6.89 -1.21
C PHE A 545 -12.20 6.07 -2.49
N ARG A 546 -13.36 5.39 -2.64
CA ARG A 546 -13.84 4.70 -3.85
C ARG A 546 -14.98 5.45 -4.55
N ASN A 547 -15.11 6.76 -4.34
CA ASN A 547 -16.17 7.61 -4.87
C ASN A 547 -17.59 7.23 -4.39
N ALA A 548 -17.72 6.45 -3.31
CA ALA A 548 -19.01 6.24 -2.66
C ALA A 548 -19.36 7.46 -1.79
N THR A 549 -20.62 7.90 -1.82
CA THR A 549 -21.09 8.99 -0.98
C THR A 549 -22.34 8.57 -0.20
N PRO A 550 -22.48 8.96 1.09
CA PRO A 550 -23.68 8.67 1.88
C PRO A 550 -24.96 9.21 1.22
N GLU A 551 -24.81 10.32 0.51
CA GLU A 551 -25.88 11.01 -0.21
C GLU A 551 -26.53 10.11 -1.28
N ASN A 552 -25.84 9.10 -1.77
CA ASN A 552 -26.36 8.19 -2.79
C ASN A 552 -27.61 7.44 -2.33
N LEU A 553 -27.64 6.97 -1.09
CA LEU A 553 -28.82 6.33 -0.51
C LEU A 553 -29.90 7.37 -0.19
N VAL A 554 -29.50 8.50 0.41
CA VAL A 554 -30.43 9.56 0.83
C VAL A 554 -31.15 10.16 -0.37
N ASN A 555 -30.41 10.41 -1.46
CA ASN A 555 -30.92 11.07 -2.64
C ASN A 555 -31.53 10.10 -3.67
N PHE A 556 -31.67 8.83 -3.37
CA PHE A 556 -32.23 7.82 -4.31
C PHE A 556 -33.66 8.16 -4.73
N SER A 557 -34.44 8.85 -3.87
CA SER A 557 -35.77 9.37 -4.19
C SER A 557 -35.81 10.38 -5.35
N GLN A 558 -34.65 10.96 -5.74
CA GLN A 558 -34.60 11.82 -6.93
C GLN A 558 -34.82 11.06 -8.22
N TYR A 559 -34.50 9.78 -8.26
CA TYR A 559 -34.73 8.91 -9.40
C TYR A 559 -36.14 8.30 -9.39
N PHE A 560 -36.68 8.02 -8.20
CA PHE A 560 -37.97 7.38 -8.01
C PHE A 560 -38.79 8.13 -6.93
N PRO A 561 -39.51 9.22 -7.31
CA PRO A 561 -40.18 10.08 -6.34
C PRO A 561 -41.30 9.39 -5.53
N ASP A 562 -41.93 8.36 -6.14
CA ASP A 562 -43.06 7.62 -5.53
C ASP A 562 -42.60 6.34 -4.78
N MET A 563 -41.30 6.14 -4.59
CA MET A 563 -40.76 4.96 -3.91
C MET A 563 -41.24 4.86 -2.46
N VAL A 564 -41.34 3.64 -1.97
CA VAL A 564 -41.67 3.34 -0.58
C VAL A 564 -40.43 3.44 0.29
N ASP A 565 -40.46 4.16 1.39
CA ASP A 565 -39.43 4.24 2.41
C ASP A 565 -39.77 3.33 3.60
N ILE A 566 -38.85 2.42 3.94
CA ILE A 566 -38.98 1.56 5.11
C ILE A 566 -37.80 1.81 6.04
N ASP A 567 -38.05 2.23 7.26
CA ASP A 567 -37.01 2.47 8.27
C ASP A 567 -36.95 1.29 9.25
N LEU A 568 -35.80 0.62 9.30
CA LEU A 568 -35.50 -0.46 10.25
C LEU A 568 -34.65 0.10 11.39
N THR A 569 -35.29 0.57 12.44
CA THR A 569 -34.69 1.25 13.60
C THR A 569 -34.28 0.29 14.72
N ALA A 570 -34.83 -0.92 14.76
CA ALA A 570 -34.55 -1.89 15.81
C ALA A 570 -33.17 -2.54 15.66
N ASN A 571 -32.33 -2.47 16.69
CA ASN A 571 -31.04 -3.14 16.75
C ASN A 571 -31.13 -4.42 17.60
N PHE A 572 -30.90 -5.57 16.99
CA PHE A 572 -30.91 -6.89 17.64
C PHE A 572 -29.51 -7.38 18.07
N ARG A 573 -28.45 -6.64 17.70
CA ARG A 573 -27.06 -7.01 17.93
C ARG A 573 -26.57 -6.59 19.33
N SER A 574 -26.62 -5.31 19.60
CA SER A 574 -25.90 -4.68 20.70
C SER A 574 -26.80 -4.40 21.91
N GLN A 575 -26.21 -4.41 23.11
CA GLN A 575 -26.87 -4.02 24.34
C GLN A 575 -27.24 -2.52 24.34
N GLU A 576 -28.32 -2.19 25.05
CA GLU A 576 -28.87 -0.82 25.12
C GLU A 576 -27.83 0.27 25.45
N PRO A 577 -26.88 0.12 26.41
CA PRO A 577 -25.90 1.18 26.68
C PRO A 577 -24.97 1.50 25.49
N ILE A 578 -24.66 0.53 24.64
CA ILE A 578 -23.88 0.73 23.42
C ILE A 578 -24.72 1.51 22.40
N ILE A 579 -25.99 1.17 22.26
CA ILE A 579 -26.91 1.86 21.35
C ILE A 579 -27.17 3.30 21.80
N LYS A 580 -27.34 3.55 23.10
CA LYS A 580 -27.44 4.92 23.63
C LYS A 580 -26.23 5.78 23.29
N LEU A 581 -25.03 5.18 23.34
CA LEU A 581 -23.82 5.85 22.93
C LEU A 581 -23.82 6.13 21.42
N ALA A 582 -24.23 5.17 20.59
CA ALA A 582 -24.35 5.33 19.14
C ALA A 582 -25.31 6.48 18.78
N ASN A 583 -26.47 6.53 19.43
CA ASN A 583 -27.46 7.59 19.20
C ASN A 583 -26.90 8.99 19.53
N ARG A 584 -26.15 9.14 20.63
CA ARG A 584 -25.48 10.42 20.96
C ARG A 584 -24.53 10.88 19.88
N ILE A 585 -23.79 9.95 19.28
CA ILE A 585 -22.84 10.25 18.20
C ILE A 585 -23.62 10.69 16.95
N ILE A 586 -24.65 9.94 16.57
CA ILE A 586 -25.51 10.26 15.42
C ILE A 586 -26.12 11.66 15.58
N GLU A 587 -26.71 11.97 16.72
CA GLU A 587 -27.34 13.26 17.01
C GLU A 587 -26.35 14.43 16.84
N LYS A 588 -25.13 14.28 17.39
CA LYS A 588 -24.14 15.37 17.38
C LYS A 588 -23.37 15.50 16.06
N THR A 589 -23.18 14.41 15.31
CA THR A 589 -22.32 14.41 14.11
C THR A 589 -23.09 14.41 12.79
N ALA A 590 -24.16 13.65 12.69
CA ALA A 590 -24.91 13.49 11.44
C ALA A 590 -26.17 14.35 11.36
N LYS A 591 -26.66 14.88 12.50
CA LYS A 591 -27.94 15.65 12.58
C LYS A 591 -29.13 14.96 11.92
N LEU A 592 -29.06 13.64 11.81
CA LEU A 592 -30.12 12.80 11.24
C LEU A 592 -31.12 12.56 12.36
N GLY A 593 -32.38 12.86 12.15
CA GLY A 593 -33.45 12.67 13.12
C GLY A 593 -33.78 11.20 13.46
N LYS A 594 -32.87 10.27 13.14
CA LYS A 594 -33.07 8.83 13.37
C LYS A 594 -32.55 8.41 14.73
N VAL A 595 -33.36 7.63 15.45
CA VAL A 595 -33.01 7.04 16.74
C VAL A 595 -32.99 5.53 16.57
N ILE A 596 -31.88 4.90 16.93
CA ILE A 596 -31.76 3.44 16.96
C ILE A 596 -32.40 2.93 18.23
N GLU A 597 -33.28 1.93 18.10
CA GLU A 597 -33.98 1.29 19.22
C GLU A 597 -33.26 -0.02 19.60
N ALA A 598 -32.85 -0.12 20.86
CA ALA A 598 -32.21 -1.33 21.36
C ALA A 598 -33.28 -2.40 21.67
N HIS A 599 -33.17 -3.54 21.01
CA HIS A 599 -34.02 -4.70 21.33
C HIS A 599 -33.52 -5.47 22.57
N LYS A 600 -32.18 -5.54 22.76
CA LYS A 600 -31.56 -6.15 23.92
C LYS A 600 -31.47 -5.15 25.09
N GLN A 601 -32.13 -5.44 26.19
CA GLN A 601 -32.18 -4.60 27.38
C GLN A 601 -31.33 -5.18 28.51
N ASN A 602 -30.04 -4.88 28.52
CA ASN A 602 -29.18 -5.16 29.68
C ASN A 602 -28.45 -3.89 30.11
N THR A 603 -28.90 -3.31 31.21
CA THR A 603 -28.38 -2.05 31.76
C THR A 603 -27.17 -2.22 32.67
N LYS A 604 -26.72 -3.47 32.95
CA LYS A 604 -25.65 -3.75 33.92
C LYS A 604 -24.25 -3.49 33.37
N VAL A 605 -24.05 -3.56 32.04
CA VAL A 605 -22.75 -3.37 31.40
C VAL A 605 -22.74 -2.03 30.66
N ARG A 606 -21.88 -1.09 31.06
CA ARG A 606 -21.71 0.21 30.41
C ARG A 606 -20.45 0.20 29.58
N PRO A 607 -20.42 0.87 28.41
CA PRO A 607 -19.19 1.13 27.69
C PRO A 607 -18.14 1.80 28.60
N ALA A 608 -16.92 1.26 28.59
CA ALA A 608 -15.81 1.83 29.32
C ALA A 608 -15.04 2.79 28.42
N VAL A 609 -14.81 4.01 28.90
CA VAL A 609 -14.06 5.04 28.16
C VAL A 609 -12.82 5.39 28.97
N ARG A 610 -11.66 5.47 28.32
CA ARG A 610 -10.36 5.74 28.97
C ARG A 610 -9.55 6.75 28.16
N GLU A 611 -9.11 7.79 28.82
CA GLU A 611 -8.08 8.70 28.30
C GLU A 611 -6.71 8.03 28.44
N ILE A 612 -5.89 8.16 27.41
CA ILE A 612 -4.52 7.63 27.36
C ILE A 612 -3.53 8.74 27.00
N ASP A 613 -2.33 8.69 27.57
CA ASP A 613 -1.29 9.68 27.29
C ASP A 613 -0.52 9.38 26.00
N ASN A 614 -0.31 8.10 25.69
CA ASN A 614 0.47 7.65 24.55
C ASN A 614 0.07 6.24 24.07
N ALA A 615 0.64 5.82 22.96
CA ALA A 615 0.37 4.54 22.34
C ALA A 615 0.82 3.33 23.18
N ASP A 616 1.90 3.45 23.94
CA ASP A 616 2.41 2.34 24.77
C ASP A 616 1.46 2.07 25.94
N GLN A 617 0.92 3.11 26.57
CA GLN A 617 -0.10 2.99 27.63
C GLN A 617 -1.38 2.31 27.11
N GLU A 618 -1.83 2.64 25.88
CA GLU A 618 -3.00 2.02 25.27
C GLU A 618 -2.79 0.51 25.05
N GLN A 619 -1.65 0.17 24.46
CA GLN A 619 -1.32 -1.21 24.14
C GLN A 619 -1.19 -2.08 25.39
N ASP A 620 -0.58 -1.55 26.44
CA ASP A 620 -0.50 -2.19 27.75
C ASP A 620 -1.89 -2.35 28.40
N LEU A 621 -2.74 -1.32 28.31
CA LEU A 621 -4.13 -1.38 28.76
C LEU A 621 -4.90 -2.48 28.02
N PHE A 622 -4.83 -2.52 26.69
CA PHE A 622 -5.54 -3.52 25.89
C PHE A 622 -5.04 -4.93 26.21
N THR A 623 -3.71 -5.13 26.28
CA THR A 623 -3.13 -6.42 26.67
C THR A 623 -3.63 -6.90 28.02
N ARG A 624 -3.59 -6.04 29.06
CA ARG A 624 -4.09 -6.38 30.39
C ARG A 624 -5.59 -6.69 30.41
N GLN A 625 -6.39 -5.94 29.67
CA GLN A 625 -7.85 -6.17 29.61
C GLN A 625 -8.17 -7.49 28.91
N VAL A 626 -7.52 -7.81 27.79
CA VAL A 626 -7.70 -9.08 27.08
C VAL A 626 -7.32 -10.25 27.99
N VAL A 627 -6.14 -10.21 28.62
CA VAL A 627 -5.70 -11.27 29.56
C VAL A 627 -6.70 -11.45 30.70
N LYS A 628 -7.24 -10.34 31.24
CA LYS A 628 -8.26 -10.39 32.29
C LYS A 628 -9.55 -11.04 31.80
N LEU A 629 -10.07 -10.63 30.64
CA LEU A 629 -11.29 -11.17 30.04
C LEU A 629 -11.20 -12.69 29.82
N ILE A 630 -10.07 -13.15 29.31
CA ILE A 630 -9.81 -14.58 29.10
C ILE A 630 -9.78 -15.33 30.45
N LYS A 631 -9.10 -14.78 31.47
CA LYS A 631 -9.10 -15.35 32.83
C LYS A 631 -10.50 -15.38 33.45
N ASP A 632 -11.35 -14.41 33.14
CA ASP A 632 -12.73 -14.35 33.60
C ASP A 632 -13.70 -15.25 32.79
N GLY A 633 -13.15 -16.07 31.84
CA GLY A 633 -13.89 -17.08 31.09
C GLY A 633 -14.42 -16.62 29.72
N THR A 634 -14.07 -15.43 29.23
CA THR A 634 -14.44 -15.01 27.86
C THR A 634 -13.56 -15.74 26.84
N LYS A 635 -14.16 -16.33 25.81
CA LYS A 635 -13.42 -17.00 24.75
C LYS A 635 -12.58 -15.99 23.96
N PRO A 636 -11.32 -16.29 23.60
CA PRO A 636 -10.51 -15.42 22.73
C PRO A 636 -11.19 -15.02 21.43
N SER A 637 -11.92 -15.94 20.78
CA SER A 637 -12.69 -15.68 19.55
C SER A 637 -13.80 -14.62 19.68
N ASP A 638 -14.29 -14.40 20.91
CA ASP A 638 -15.34 -13.42 21.19
C ASP A 638 -14.78 -12.01 21.44
N ILE A 639 -13.46 -11.85 21.38
CA ILE A 639 -12.76 -10.58 21.64
C ILE A 639 -12.14 -10.04 20.36
N ALA A 640 -12.39 -8.75 20.06
CA ALA A 640 -11.72 -8.06 18.97
C ALA A 640 -11.07 -6.76 19.44
N ILE A 641 -9.89 -6.45 18.85
CA ILE A 641 -9.22 -5.15 18.95
C ILE A 641 -9.29 -4.47 17.62
N LEU A 642 -9.90 -3.29 17.61
CA LEU A 642 -10.09 -2.47 16.41
C LEU A 642 -9.22 -1.22 16.46
N CYS A 643 -8.43 -1.00 15.40
CA CYS A 643 -7.61 0.21 15.24
C CYS A 643 -7.83 0.83 13.84
N ARG A 644 -7.36 2.06 13.64
CA ARG A 644 -7.42 2.74 12.34
C ARG A 644 -6.40 2.18 11.36
N THR A 645 -5.21 1.77 11.84
CA THR A 645 -4.08 1.40 11.01
C THR A 645 -3.53 0.01 11.32
N ARG A 646 -2.99 -0.67 10.28
CA ARG A 646 -2.32 -1.97 10.41
C ARG A 646 -1.12 -1.91 11.38
N LYS A 647 -0.35 -0.84 11.34
CA LYS A 647 0.85 -0.67 12.18
C LYS A 647 0.53 -0.78 13.68
N GLU A 648 -0.61 -0.23 14.12
CA GLU A 648 -1.07 -0.30 15.51
C GLU A 648 -1.41 -1.74 15.91
N LEU A 649 -2.04 -2.49 15.00
CA LEU A 649 -2.46 -3.88 15.23
C LEU A 649 -1.26 -4.82 15.33
N ILE A 650 -0.23 -4.66 14.48
CA ILE A 650 0.99 -5.48 14.50
C ILE A 650 1.68 -5.38 15.87
N LYS A 651 1.84 -4.16 16.37
CA LYS A 651 2.47 -3.96 17.68
C LYS A 651 1.62 -4.56 18.81
N GLN A 652 0.30 -4.47 18.74
CA GLN A 652 -0.61 -5.08 19.70
C GLN A 652 -0.54 -6.61 19.65
N GLN A 653 -0.40 -7.18 18.45
CA GLN A 653 -0.21 -8.62 18.26
C GLN A 653 1.04 -9.14 18.99
N MET A 654 2.17 -8.44 18.82
CA MET A 654 3.41 -8.84 19.50
C MET A 654 3.24 -8.90 21.01
N LEU A 655 2.63 -7.88 21.62
CA LEU A 655 2.42 -7.83 23.07
C LEU A 655 1.46 -8.91 23.60
N LEU A 656 0.42 -9.21 22.83
CA LEU A 656 -0.52 -10.29 23.20
C LEU A 656 0.15 -11.67 23.07
N ASN A 657 0.94 -11.89 22.02
CA ASN A 657 1.70 -13.13 21.83
C ASN A 657 2.74 -13.33 22.95
N GLU A 658 3.45 -12.25 23.37
CA GLU A 658 4.34 -12.27 24.54
C GLU A 658 3.59 -12.61 25.83
N ALA A 659 2.34 -12.20 25.96
CA ALA A 659 1.47 -12.54 27.07
C ALA A 659 0.83 -13.95 26.98
N GLY A 660 1.19 -14.73 25.94
CA GLY A 660 0.67 -16.09 25.72
C GLY A 660 -0.77 -16.14 25.21
N VAL A 661 -1.28 -15.04 24.66
CA VAL A 661 -2.64 -14.94 24.10
C VAL A 661 -2.60 -15.23 22.60
N PRO A 662 -3.33 -16.25 22.12
CA PRO A 662 -3.42 -16.51 20.68
C PRO A 662 -4.15 -15.39 19.96
N THR A 663 -3.57 -14.90 18.84
CA THR A 663 -4.11 -13.76 18.10
C THR A 663 -4.27 -14.06 16.61
N LEU A 664 -5.31 -13.49 16.00
CA LEU A 664 -5.55 -13.51 14.57
C LEU A 664 -5.54 -12.07 14.03
N LEU A 665 -4.52 -11.71 13.27
CA LEU A 665 -4.45 -10.42 12.58
C LEU A 665 -5.24 -10.49 11.26
N LYS A 666 -6.48 -9.97 11.26
CA LYS A 666 -7.33 -9.86 10.05
C LYS A 666 -7.07 -8.56 9.34
N VAL A 667 -6.00 -8.51 8.58
CA VAL A 667 -5.71 -7.41 7.65
C VAL A 667 -5.44 -8.04 6.30
N PRO A 668 -6.06 -7.56 5.20
CA PRO A 668 -5.73 -8.05 3.87
C PRO A 668 -4.22 -8.00 3.67
N GLU A 669 -3.61 -9.13 3.37
CA GLU A 669 -2.17 -9.21 3.20
C GLU A 669 -1.83 -8.76 1.79
N ILE A 670 -0.98 -7.74 1.68
CA ILE A 670 -0.49 -7.30 0.38
C ILE A 670 0.43 -8.39 -0.15
N ILE A 671 0.12 -8.93 -1.31
CA ILE A 671 0.81 -10.10 -1.88
C ILE A 671 2.32 -9.85 -1.96
N VAL A 672 2.75 -8.67 -2.43
CA VAL A 672 4.18 -8.34 -2.55
C VAL A 672 4.92 -8.25 -1.22
N ASP A 673 4.22 -8.09 -0.11
CA ASP A 673 4.81 -8.04 1.24
C ASP A 673 4.95 -9.42 1.88
N ALA A 674 4.28 -10.43 1.33
CA ALA A 674 4.31 -11.79 1.87
C ALA A 674 5.72 -12.41 1.77
N PRO A 675 6.19 -13.13 2.81
CA PRO A 675 7.55 -13.65 2.88
C PRO A 675 7.95 -14.49 1.67
N TYR A 676 7.13 -15.46 1.29
CA TYR A 676 7.42 -16.34 0.16
C TYR A 676 7.39 -15.60 -1.19
N VAL A 677 6.48 -14.61 -1.36
CA VAL A 677 6.45 -13.78 -2.58
C VAL A 677 7.71 -12.92 -2.66
N LYS A 678 8.16 -12.33 -1.55
CA LYS A 678 9.45 -11.62 -1.50
C LYS A 678 10.62 -12.52 -1.89
N ALA A 679 10.63 -13.76 -1.45
CA ALA A 679 11.67 -14.73 -1.84
C ALA A 679 11.63 -15.07 -3.33
N ILE A 680 10.44 -15.27 -3.92
CA ILE A 680 10.27 -15.51 -5.36
C ILE A 680 10.79 -14.32 -6.18
N ILE A 681 10.41 -13.10 -5.80
CA ILE A 681 10.87 -11.87 -6.48
C ILE A 681 12.40 -11.70 -6.32
N ALA A 682 12.94 -12.03 -5.15
CA ALA A 682 14.36 -11.95 -4.88
C ALA A 682 15.16 -12.97 -5.72
N LEU A 683 14.64 -14.20 -5.86
CA LEU A 683 15.18 -15.19 -6.78
C LEU A 683 15.15 -14.69 -8.23
N ALA A 684 14.03 -14.13 -8.67
CA ALA A 684 13.91 -13.59 -10.03
C ALA A 684 14.93 -12.46 -10.27
N SER A 685 15.18 -11.60 -9.30
CA SER A 685 16.20 -10.54 -9.36
C SER A 685 17.62 -11.13 -9.49
N PHE A 686 17.93 -12.17 -8.73
CA PHE A 686 19.23 -12.87 -8.80
C PHE A 686 19.44 -13.59 -10.13
N LEU A 687 18.45 -14.30 -10.64
CA LEU A 687 18.54 -14.99 -11.94
C LEU A 687 18.73 -14.02 -13.11
N ARG A 688 18.22 -12.80 -12.99
CA ARG A 688 18.43 -11.74 -13.98
C ARG A 688 19.80 -11.08 -13.85
N ASN A 689 20.29 -10.94 -12.63
CA ASN A 689 21.60 -10.37 -12.33
C ASN A 689 22.29 -11.17 -11.21
N HIS A 690 23.17 -12.06 -11.59
CA HIS A 690 23.87 -12.95 -10.67
C HIS A 690 24.74 -12.21 -9.62
N ASP A 691 24.95 -10.93 -9.78
CA ASP A 691 25.60 -10.07 -8.79
C ASP A 691 24.64 -9.70 -7.61
N ASP A 692 23.35 -9.97 -7.72
CA ASP A 692 22.36 -9.70 -6.64
C ASP A 692 22.39 -10.78 -5.55
N MET A 693 23.52 -10.90 -4.88
CA MET A 693 23.68 -11.86 -3.78
C MET A 693 22.76 -11.56 -2.59
N ILE A 694 22.24 -10.33 -2.47
CA ILE A 694 21.21 -9.99 -1.45
C ILE A 694 19.90 -10.69 -1.79
N GLY A 695 19.49 -10.66 -3.05
CA GLY A 695 18.33 -11.41 -3.51
C GLY A 695 18.49 -12.91 -3.29
N PHE A 696 19.65 -13.47 -3.65
CA PHE A 696 19.90 -14.89 -3.41
C PHE A 696 19.89 -15.24 -1.91
N ALA A 697 20.46 -14.42 -1.05
CA ALA A 697 20.47 -14.64 0.41
C ALA A 697 19.05 -14.71 1.01
N LEU A 698 18.14 -13.86 0.52
CA LEU A 698 16.74 -13.89 0.96
C LEU A 698 16.01 -15.16 0.47
N TYR A 699 16.24 -15.56 -0.76
CA TYR A 699 15.71 -16.82 -1.29
C TYR A 699 16.26 -18.04 -0.53
N ALA A 700 17.58 -18.12 -0.32
CA ALA A 700 18.24 -19.19 0.42
C ALA A 700 17.69 -19.31 1.86
N LYS A 701 17.40 -18.18 2.50
CA LYS A 701 16.73 -18.14 3.81
C LYS A 701 15.34 -18.78 3.76
N SER A 702 14.59 -18.62 2.68
CA SER A 702 13.28 -19.26 2.52
C SER A 702 13.37 -20.80 2.45
N LEU A 703 14.54 -21.31 2.10
CA LEU A 703 14.87 -22.74 2.10
C LEU A 703 15.51 -23.22 3.42
N GLY A 704 15.58 -22.35 4.44
CA GLY A 704 16.16 -22.68 5.74
C GLY A 704 17.70 -22.59 5.84
N GLN A 705 18.36 -22.02 4.81
CA GLN A 705 19.81 -21.79 4.85
C GLN A 705 20.13 -20.53 5.68
N ASP A 706 21.30 -20.52 6.33
CA ASP A 706 21.79 -19.34 7.03
C ASP A 706 22.32 -18.28 6.05
N PRO A 707 21.64 -17.12 5.89
CA PRO A 707 22.06 -16.08 4.97
C PRO A 707 23.35 -15.37 5.41
N PHE A 708 23.87 -15.65 6.60
CA PHE A 708 25.12 -15.08 7.14
C PHE A 708 26.32 -16.00 6.99
N ASP A 709 26.14 -17.26 6.56
CA ASP A 709 27.25 -18.14 6.17
C ASP A 709 27.67 -17.85 4.73
N LYS A 710 28.61 -16.94 4.55
CA LYS A 710 29.12 -16.50 3.25
C LYS A 710 29.59 -17.66 2.36
N THR A 711 30.33 -18.61 2.91
CA THR A 711 30.95 -19.68 2.15
C THR A 711 29.88 -20.63 1.58
N THR A 712 28.92 -21.02 2.41
CA THR A 712 27.79 -21.85 1.99
C THR A 712 26.90 -21.12 1.01
N LEU A 713 26.64 -19.84 1.23
CA LEU A 713 25.81 -19.02 0.35
C LEU A 713 26.40 -18.85 -1.05
N GLU A 714 27.71 -18.55 -1.15
CA GLU A 714 28.40 -18.42 -2.44
C GLU A 714 28.45 -19.76 -3.19
N ALA A 715 28.74 -20.87 -2.50
CA ALA A 715 28.75 -22.20 -3.12
C ALA A 715 27.35 -22.59 -3.61
N SER A 716 26.31 -22.32 -2.83
CA SER A 716 24.92 -22.57 -3.21
C SER A 716 24.51 -21.75 -4.42
N ALA A 717 24.83 -20.46 -4.46
CA ALA A 717 24.55 -19.57 -5.59
C ALA A 717 25.23 -20.06 -6.87
N GLN A 718 26.49 -20.47 -6.78
CA GLN A 718 27.24 -20.95 -7.93
C GLN A 718 26.67 -22.27 -8.47
N SER A 719 26.32 -23.21 -7.59
CA SER A 719 25.65 -24.45 -7.97
C SER A 719 24.28 -24.18 -8.63
N PHE A 720 23.56 -23.20 -8.14
CA PHE A 720 22.26 -22.77 -8.67
C PHE A 720 22.39 -22.20 -10.09
N ILE A 721 23.35 -21.32 -10.33
CA ILE A 721 23.64 -20.77 -11.67
C ILE A 721 23.99 -21.89 -12.65
N GLN A 722 24.88 -22.80 -12.23
CA GLN A 722 25.29 -23.95 -13.09
C GLN A 722 24.11 -24.84 -13.49
N ALA A 723 23.13 -25.04 -12.57
CA ALA A 723 21.93 -25.80 -12.87
C ALA A 723 21.05 -25.13 -13.94
N PHE A 724 20.92 -23.80 -13.89
CA PHE A 724 20.18 -23.04 -14.91
C PHE A 724 20.93 -22.96 -16.24
N ASP A 725 22.26 -22.82 -16.20
CA ASP A 725 23.09 -22.80 -17.42
C ASP A 725 23.11 -24.15 -18.13
N ALA A 726 22.86 -25.25 -17.43
CA ALA A 726 22.73 -26.58 -18.02
C ALA A 726 21.42 -26.81 -18.79
N CYS A 727 20.41 -25.94 -18.62
CA CYS A 727 19.14 -26.01 -19.34
C CYS A 727 19.33 -25.55 -20.80
N ASN A 728 18.99 -26.39 -21.77
CA ASN A 728 19.19 -26.11 -23.19
C ASN A 728 18.00 -25.40 -23.84
N THR A 729 16.81 -25.47 -23.25
CA THR A 729 15.57 -24.92 -23.81
C THR A 729 14.90 -23.96 -22.82
N GLU A 730 14.10 -23.02 -23.33
CA GLU A 730 13.30 -22.13 -22.49
C GLU A 730 12.29 -22.90 -21.62
N ALA A 731 11.74 -24.01 -22.14
CA ALA A 731 10.81 -24.83 -21.35
C ALA A 731 11.52 -25.49 -20.15
N GLU A 732 12.77 -25.98 -20.32
CA GLU A 732 13.57 -26.51 -19.20
C GLU A 732 13.90 -25.41 -18.17
N LYS A 733 14.25 -24.21 -18.62
CA LYS A 733 14.50 -23.06 -17.72
C LYS A 733 13.26 -22.66 -16.93
N ILE A 734 12.10 -22.59 -17.59
CA ILE A 734 10.82 -22.30 -16.94
C ILE A 734 10.50 -23.37 -15.90
N LEU A 735 10.64 -24.64 -16.26
CA LEU A 735 10.39 -25.76 -15.34
C LEU A 735 11.33 -25.71 -14.13
N ALA A 736 12.62 -25.43 -14.35
CA ALA A 736 13.59 -25.25 -13.28
C ALA A 736 13.21 -24.11 -12.33
N PHE A 737 12.77 -22.96 -12.87
CA PHE A 737 12.28 -21.84 -12.06
C PHE A 737 11.04 -22.24 -11.25
N GLN A 738 10.05 -22.89 -11.86
CA GLN A 738 8.83 -23.34 -11.17
C GLN A 738 9.16 -24.32 -10.03
N GLN A 739 10.10 -25.25 -10.24
CA GLN A 739 10.58 -26.16 -9.18
C GLN A 739 11.23 -25.42 -8.02
N CYS A 740 11.98 -24.34 -8.29
CA CYS A 740 12.60 -23.54 -7.23
C CYS A 740 11.60 -22.82 -6.33
N ILE A 741 10.44 -22.47 -6.87
CA ILE A 741 9.40 -21.74 -6.11
C ILE A 741 8.30 -22.64 -5.55
N GLU A 742 8.36 -23.96 -5.81
CA GLU A 742 7.32 -24.92 -5.43
C GLU A 742 7.03 -24.93 -3.93
N ASN A 743 8.03 -24.72 -3.08
CA ASN A 743 7.86 -24.70 -1.63
C ASN A 743 6.94 -23.56 -1.17
N ALA A 744 6.80 -22.51 -1.97
CA ALA A 744 5.92 -21.38 -1.66
C ALA A 744 4.43 -21.70 -1.86
N LYS A 745 4.08 -22.78 -2.58
CA LYS A 745 2.71 -23.29 -2.72
C LYS A 745 2.11 -23.77 -1.39
N GLU A 746 2.94 -24.07 -0.41
CA GLU A 746 2.47 -24.45 0.92
C GLU A 746 2.01 -23.25 1.78
N ASP A 747 2.34 -22.02 1.36
CA ASP A 747 1.82 -20.77 1.93
C ASP A 747 0.71 -20.25 1.03
N TYR A 748 -0.46 -19.93 1.56
CA TYR A 748 -1.61 -19.56 0.74
C TYR A 748 -1.42 -18.28 -0.10
N VAL A 749 -0.60 -17.32 0.36
CA VAL A 749 -0.30 -16.11 -0.42
C VAL A 749 0.75 -16.42 -1.49
N GLY A 750 1.72 -17.27 -1.16
CA GLY A 750 2.68 -17.81 -2.11
C GLY A 750 1.99 -18.59 -3.22
N ALA A 751 1.04 -19.47 -2.85
CA ALA A 751 0.22 -20.22 -3.81
C ALA A 751 -0.57 -19.31 -4.76
N ALA A 752 -1.24 -18.29 -4.22
CA ALA A 752 -2.00 -17.32 -5.02
C ALA A 752 -1.10 -16.54 -6.00
N PHE A 753 0.14 -16.21 -5.60
CA PHE A 753 1.09 -15.56 -6.48
C PHE A 753 1.62 -16.50 -7.59
N ILE A 754 1.87 -17.77 -7.26
CA ILE A 754 2.30 -18.77 -8.23
C ILE A 754 1.20 -19.04 -9.24
N GLU A 755 -0.05 -19.21 -8.81
CA GLU A 755 -1.22 -19.34 -9.68
C GLU A 755 -1.32 -18.17 -10.68
N LYS A 756 -1.08 -16.93 -10.21
CA LYS A 756 -0.98 -15.76 -11.08
C LYS A 756 0.10 -15.91 -12.15
N LEU A 757 1.29 -16.36 -11.77
CA LEU A 757 2.40 -16.58 -12.70
C LEU A 757 2.06 -17.66 -13.73
N GLU A 758 1.41 -18.73 -13.32
CA GLU A 758 1.00 -19.85 -14.19
C GLU A 758 -0.08 -19.38 -15.21
N ASN A 759 -1.02 -18.53 -14.77
CA ASN A 759 -2.08 -18.00 -15.64
C ASN A 759 -1.60 -16.99 -16.70
N CYS A 760 -0.39 -16.42 -16.54
CA CYS A 760 0.18 -15.49 -17.52
C CYS A 760 0.63 -16.16 -18.84
N ASN A 761 0.71 -17.50 -18.93
CA ASN A 761 1.10 -18.25 -20.12
C ASN A 761 2.39 -17.75 -20.78
N PHE A 762 3.40 -17.37 -20.01
CA PHE A 762 4.68 -16.89 -20.51
C PHE A 762 5.45 -17.97 -21.29
N ARG A 763 6.15 -17.57 -22.36
CA ARG A 763 6.89 -18.48 -23.26
C ARG A 763 8.38 -18.53 -22.98
N THR A 764 8.93 -17.56 -22.23
CA THR A 764 10.36 -17.49 -21.91
C THR A 764 10.56 -17.26 -20.42
N LEU A 765 11.66 -17.76 -19.87
CA LEU A 765 12.04 -17.50 -18.49
C LEU A 765 12.13 -15.98 -18.21
N ASN A 766 12.66 -15.23 -19.16
CA ASN A 766 12.81 -13.78 -19.01
C ASN A 766 11.46 -13.05 -18.81
N GLN A 767 10.37 -13.53 -19.39
CA GLN A 767 9.03 -12.99 -19.15
C GLN A 767 8.59 -13.21 -17.70
N TYR A 768 8.80 -14.42 -17.15
CA TYR A 768 8.53 -14.72 -15.72
C TYR A 768 9.33 -13.80 -14.78
N LEU A 769 10.65 -13.70 -15.02
CA LEU A 769 11.53 -12.88 -14.20
C LEU A 769 11.12 -11.40 -14.24
N ASN A 770 10.83 -10.89 -15.45
CA ASN A 770 10.37 -9.51 -15.63
C ASN A 770 9.07 -9.24 -14.89
N TYR A 771 8.11 -10.15 -14.96
CA TYR A 771 6.85 -10.02 -14.25
C TYR A 771 7.07 -9.91 -12.73
N CYS A 772 7.84 -10.83 -12.15
CA CYS A 772 8.17 -10.82 -10.72
C CYS A 772 8.85 -9.50 -10.31
N ILE A 773 9.82 -9.02 -11.09
CA ILE A 773 10.56 -7.77 -10.81
C ILE A 773 9.64 -6.56 -10.93
N LYS A 774 8.80 -6.49 -11.98
CA LYS A 774 7.81 -5.43 -12.19
C LYS A 774 6.78 -5.39 -11.06
N TYR A 775 6.33 -6.54 -10.56
CA TYR A 775 5.38 -6.62 -9.45
C TYR A 775 5.84 -5.84 -8.22
N LYS A 776 7.13 -5.93 -7.89
CA LYS A 776 7.78 -5.13 -6.84
C LYS A 776 8.04 -3.69 -7.28
N THR A 777 8.60 -3.49 -8.48
CA THR A 777 9.02 -2.18 -8.98
C THR A 777 7.83 -1.23 -9.12
N TYR A 778 6.69 -1.73 -9.57
CA TYR A 778 5.46 -0.96 -9.72
C TYR A 778 4.65 -0.85 -8.44
N ASN A 779 5.15 -1.43 -7.35
CA ASN A 779 4.49 -1.42 -6.04
C ASN A 779 3.02 -1.88 -6.15
N VAL A 780 2.82 -3.07 -6.73
CA VAL A 780 1.49 -3.64 -6.90
C VAL A 780 0.89 -3.95 -5.54
N CYS A 781 -0.21 -3.27 -5.19
CA CYS A 781 -0.85 -3.35 -3.88
C CYS A 781 -2.06 -4.31 -3.90
N GLU A 782 -1.93 -5.44 -4.56
CA GLU A 782 -2.95 -6.48 -4.51
C GLU A 782 -2.95 -7.17 -3.15
N SER A 783 -4.14 -7.50 -2.67
CA SER A 783 -4.30 -8.19 -1.39
C SER A 783 -4.93 -9.56 -1.57
N CYS A 784 -4.44 -10.52 -0.81
CA CYS A 784 -5.03 -11.84 -0.67
C CYS A 784 -6.03 -11.85 0.50
N SER A 785 -7.10 -12.66 0.40
CA SER A 785 -8.00 -12.88 1.51
C SER A 785 -7.25 -13.56 2.66
N THR A 786 -7.39 -13.05 3.88
CA THR A 786 -6.76 -13.67 5.06
C THR A 786 -7.36 -15.06 5.33
N ALA A 787 -6.49 -16.05 5.49
CA ALA A 787 -6.90 -17.36 6.00
C ALA A 787 -7.60 -17.22 7.36
N ARG A 788 -8.70 -17.92 7.59
CA ARG A 788 -9.22 -18.16 8.95
C ARG A 788 -8.47 -19.35 9.54
N GLN A 789 -7.71 -19.10 10.59
CA GLN A 789 -7.33 -20.18 11.47
C GLN A 789 -8.55 -20.52 12.33
N ASP A 790 -8.95 -21.77 12.34
CA ASP A 790 -10.05 -22.30 13.17
C ASP A 790 -9.56 -22.48 14.61
N THR A 791 -8.92 -21.44 15.15
CA THR A 791 -8.36 -21.41 16.50
C THR A 791 -9.09 -20.34 17.29
N ASP A 792 -9.36 -20.63 18.55
CA ASP A 792 -9.94 -19.67 19.49
C ASP A 792 -8.92 -18.54 19.76
N CYS A 793 -8.95 -17.50 18.91
CA CYS A 793 -7.98 -16.41 18.88
C CYS A 793 -8.65 -15.04 19.04
N VAL A 794 -7.96 -14.11 19.71
CA VAL A 794 -8.36 -12.69 19.73
C VAL A 794 -8.16 -12.08 18.34
N THR A 795 -9.22 -11.48 17.80
CA THR A 795 -9.17 -10.84 16.48
C THR A 795 -8.58 -9.44 16.56
N LEU A 796 -7.53 -9.18 15.77
CA LEU A 796 -6.97 -7.85 15.55
C LEU A 796 -7.33 -7.40 14.14
N ILE A 797 -8.04 -6.28 14.00
CA ILE A 797 -8.60 -5.88 12.69
C ILE A 797 -8.71 -4.36 12.58
N THR A 798 -8.61 -3.83 11.35
CA THR A 798 -8.91 -2.41 11.14
C THR A 798 -10.41 -2.16 11.17
N VAL A 799 -10.83 -0.94 11.56
CA VAL A 799 -12.26 -0.60 11.60
C VAL A 799 -12.93 -0.76 10.23
N HIS A 800 -12.24 -0.42 9.15
CA HIS A 800 -12.76 -0.66 7.78
C HIS A 800 -13.02 -2.13 7.48
N SER A 801 -12.05 -2.99 7.82
CA SER A 801 -12.18 -4.43 7.59
C SER A 801 -13.14 -5.12 8.57
N ALA A 802 -13.50 -4.44 9.67
CA ALA A 802 -14.47 -4.94 10.65
C ALA A 802 -15.93 -4.73 10.21
N LYS A 803 -16.18 -3.96 9.12
CA LYS A 803 -17.54 -3.80 8.57
C LYS A 803 -18.12 -5.17 8.20
N GLY A 804 -19.37 -5.42 8.57
CA GLY A 804 -20.05 -6.72 8.40
C GLY A 804 -19.76 -7.74 9.52
N LEU A 805 -18.70 -7.57 10.33
CA LEU A 805 -18.35 -8.48 11.43
C LEU A 805 -18.92 -8.02 12.78
N GLU A 806 -18.87 -8.91 13.81
CA GLU A 806 -19.35 -8.59 15.15
C GLU A 806 -18.71 -9.50 16.20
N TRP A 807 -18.49 -8.98 17.42
CA TRP A 807 -17.91 -9.71 18.55
C TRP A 807 -18.64 -9.36 19.84
N ASP A 808 -18.57 -10.26 20.82
CA ASP A 808 -19.16 -9.99 22.14
C ASP A 808 -18.43 -8.84 22.83
N THR A 809 -17.10 -8.79 22.72
CA THR A 809 -16.27 -7.74 23.33
C THR A 809 -15.40 -7.05 22.30
N VAL A 810 -15.49 -5.74 22.24
CA VAL A 810 -14.67 -4.90 21.35
C VAL A 810 -13.85 -3.90 22.15
N LEU A 811 -12.56 -3.85 21.88
CA LEU A 811 -11.63 -2.81 22.32
C LEU A 811 -11.31 -1.93 21.11
N LEU A 812 -11.69 -0.65 21.14
CA LEU A 812 -11.59 0.27 20.03
C LEU A 812 -10.67 1.45 20.33
N SER A 813 -9.58 1.58 19.57
CA SER A 813 -8.65 2.72 19.63
C SER A 813 -9.15 3.87 18.77
N LEU A 814 -9.32 5.04 19.40
CA LEU A 814 -9.72 6.28 18.72
C LEU A 814 -8.55 7.26 18.48
N LYS A 815 -7.33 6.93 18.90
CA LYS A 815 -6.17 7.85 18.89
C LYS A 815 -5.77 8.35 17.49
N SER A 816 -6.08 7.58 16.44
CA SER A 816 -5.75 7.90 15.03
C SER A 816 -6.99 8.39 14.25
N PHE A 817 -8.09 8.73 14.93
CA PHE A 817 -9.28 9.27 14.28
C PHE A 817 -9.16 10.81 14.16
N SER A 818 -9.49 11.32 12.97
CA SER A 818 -9.60 12.76 12.68
C SER A 818 -10.99 13.33 13.06
N ILE A 819 -11.20 14.63 12.83
CA ILE A 819 -12.47 15.34 13.16
C ILE A 819 -13.34 15.51 11.91
N ASP A 820 -13.27 14.62 10.94
CA ASP A 820 -14.09 14.73 9.74
C ASP A 820 -15.35 13.86 9.78
N SER A 821 -16.23 14.05 8.81
CA SER A 821 -17.49 13.32 8.72
C SER A 821 -17.30 11.82 8.48
N GLU A 822 -16.21 11.42 7.80
CA GLU A 822 -15.87 10.01 7.60
C GLU A 822 -15.42 9.36 8.91
N ALA A 823 -14.62 10.06 9.72
CA ALA A 823 -14.20 9.55 11.03
C ALA A 823 -15.38 9.28 11.96
N SER A 824 -16.41 10.11 11.92
CA SER A 824 -17.65 9.89 12.71
C SER A 824 -18.37 8.63 12.29
N ARG A 825 -18.46 8.35 10.99
CA ARG A 825 -19.05 7.10 10.48
C ARG A 825 -18.19 5.88 10.82
N LEU A 826 -16.87 6.00 10.67
CA LEU A 826 -15.95 4.95 11.12
C LEU A 826 -16.07 4.65 12.60
N PHE A 827 -16.24 5.67 13.41
CA PHE A 827 -16.47 5.52 14.84
C PHE A 827 -17.79 4.77 15.09
N TYR A 828 -18.88 5.16 14.42
CA TYR A 828 -20.16 4.46 14.49
C TYR A 828 -20.03 3.00 14.07
N VAL A 829 -19.35 2.71 12.96
CA VAL A 829 -19.07 1.34 12.53
C VAL A 829 -18.31 0.58 13.60
N GLY A 830 -17.23 1.14 14.15
CA GLY A 830 -16.40 0.46 15.14
C GLY A 830 -17.16 0.09 16.42
N LEU A 831 -17.94 1.01 16.97
CA LEU A 831 -18.69 0.76 18.21
C LEU A 831 -19.84 -0.23 18.03
N THR A 832 -20.52 -0.20 16.86
CA THR A 832 -21.64 -1.11 16.55
C THR A 832 -21.18 -2.55 16.21
N ARG A 833 -19.88 -2.82 16.28
CA ARG A 833 -19.35 -4.21 16.19
C ARG A 833 -19.48 -4.96 17.52
N ALA A 834 -19.62 -4.24 18.64
CA ALA A 834 -19.75 -4.83 19.97
C ALA A 834 -21.18 -5.31 20.20
N LYS A 835 -21.32 -6.55 20.70
CA LYS A 835 -22.61 -7.11 21.17
C LYS A 835 -22.83 -6.78 22.65
N GLU A 836 -21.89 -7.13 23.51
CA GLU A 836 -22.05 -7.12 24.95
C GLU A 836 -21.19 -6.05 25.65
N ARG A 837 -19.90 -5.95 25.28
CA ARG A 837 -18.92 -5.12 25.98
C ARG A 837 -18.14 -4.24 25.02
N LEU A 838 -17.90 -2.99 25.41
CA LEU A 838 -17.15 -2.03 24.62
C LEU A 838 -16.18 -1.26 25.53
N LEU A 839 -14.89 -1.26 25.15
CA LEU A 839 -13.85 -0.41 25.73
C LEU A 839 -13.35 0.56 24.66
N LEU A 840 -13.41 1.86 24.94
CA LEU A 840 -12.93 2.93 24.07
C LEU A 840 -11.70 3.59 24.68
N THR A 841 -10.70 3.89 23.87
CA THR A 841 -9.53 4.67 24.25
C THR A 841 -9.39 5.90 23.36
N TYR A 842 -8.98 7.03 23.94
CA TYR A 842 -8.74 8.29 23.23
C TYR A 842 -7.56 9.06 23.86
N THR A 843 -6.96 10.00 23.12
CA THR A 843 -5.91 10.88 23.63
C THR A 843 -6.46 12.29 23.81
N LYS A 844 -5.72 13.17 24.54
CA LYS A 844 -6.08 14.59 24.71
C LYS A 844 -6.36 15.34 23.40
N LYS A 845 -5.73 14.91 22.29
CA LYS A 845 -5.99 15.48 20.96
C LYS A 845 -7.41 15.19 20.46
N GLN A 846 -8.04 14.14 20.94
CA GLN A 846 -9.42 13.75 20.65
C GLN A 846 -10.39 14.13 21.79
N GLN A 847 -10.11 15.19 22.56
CA GLN A 847 -10.97 15.66 23.66
C GLN A 847 -12.42 15.89 23.22
N PHE A 848 -12.62 16.30 21.94
CA PHE A 848 -13.96 16.43 21.35
C PHE A 848 -14.74 15.10 21.35
N LEU A 849 -14.05 13.94 21.25
CA LEU A 849 -14.69 12.63 21.41
C LEU A 849 -15.09 12.36 22.87
N ALA A 850 -14.30 12.85 23.84
CA ALA A 850 -14.66 12.73 25.24
C ALA A 850 -15.98 13.47 25.54
N ASP A 851 -16.18 14.67 24.99
CA ASP A 851 -17.41 15.44 25.11
C ASP A 851 -18.62 14.78 24.44
N LEU A 852 -18.37 13.90 23.46
CA LEU A 852 -19.38 13.04 22.84
C LEU A 852 -19.68 11.78 23.67
N LEU A 853 -18.69 11.30 24.43
CA LEU A 853 -18.73 10.02 25.15
C LEU A 853 -19.26 10.17 26.59
N LEU A 854 -19.05 11.33 27.20
CA LEU A 854 -19.53 11.70 28.56
C LEU A 854 -20.88 12.40 28.48
#